data_cf63bcbd052934b77dfb4d3b1545b52e
#
_entry.id   cf63bcbd052934b77dfb4d3b1545b52e
#
_cell.length_a   1.000
_cell.length_b   1.000
_cell.length_c   1.000
_cell.angle_alpha   90.00
_cell.angle_beta   90.00
_cell.angle_gamma   90.00
#
_symmetry.space_group_name_H-M   'P 1'
#
loop_
_entity.id
_entity.type
_entity.pdbx_description
1 polymer ?
#
loop_
_entity_poly.entity_id
_entity_poly.type
_entity_poly.pdbx_seq_one_letter_code
_entity_poly.pdbx_strand_id
1 'polypeptide(L)'
;MAKKVETPLMKQYYEMKDKHPDAILLFRVGDFYETFSQDAIDASAILGITLTRRANGSASYVELAGFPHHALDTYLPKLVRAGRRVAICEQLEDPKLTKKLVKRGITELVTPGLNTSENLLSTRENNFLAGVHFGKHKIGVAFLDISTGEFLCAQGDSQYIDKLLANIAPKEVLRMHGTRDAYTELFSHKSSIYELDDWVYTPEAARERLLRQFDTRSLKGFGVEEMPEAQIAAGSILHYLDLTHHERTAHITTLSRIEEDRYVRLDKFTIRNLEILHPMGGEGKALVDIIDNTKTPMGARMLRRWLLFPLLDTAEINSRLDAVDYFFKDRTLRDEVAETLSEMGDMERLTSKVATRRAGPRDLLALKDSVYALCRLKKLTEESGSEILSNLGQRIPDRTEVADAIASAIRPDAPALINRGDVIAEGISEELDSLRSISKNGKAALDNILQREIDATGITSLKIAFNNVFGYYIEVRNTHKDKVPPTWIRKQTLVSAERYITPELKEYEEKIMGAEERISALESEIFSQLLDALSRHIEALNAGAAIAARIDVLLSNALAAEEGRYIRPEVNDSFIIDIREGRHPVIERQLPPGEPYISNSVRLDSDSRQIIMITGPNMSGKSALLRQTALIALLAQTGSFVPAEAASIGIVDKIFTRVGASDNLSMGESTFMVEMNEAAAILNNLSPRSLILFDELGRGTSTYDGISIAWSIVEHIHENGAARPRTLFATHYHELNEMEKSFSRIANFNVAVEEIDGKVVFLRKLRPGGSAHSFGIHVAKLAGMPPSIVKRADHVLRQLEANNRNDGSSAESEQSAVPASKADLSGIGSSRDGYQLSFFQLDDPLLNQIRDRLLNLSIDNLTPLQALTTLHELQALLKG
;
A
#
# COMPACT_ATOMS: atom_id res chain seq x y z
N MET A 1 32.65 -36.98 23.76
CA MET A 1 31.76 -37.00 22.58
C MET A 1 32.61 -36.81 21.35
N ALA A 2 32.64 -37.77 20.42
CA ALA A 2 33.40 -37.66 19.18
C ALA A 2 32.89 -36.50 18.36
N LYS A 3 33.77 -35.58 17.92
CA LYS A 3 33.43 -34.47 17.02
C LYS A 3 32.78 -35.07 15.75
N LYS A 4 31.55 -34.78 15.51
CA LYS A 4 30.85 -35.07 14.24
C LYS A 4 31.67 -34.43 13.11
N VAL A 5 32.20 -35.24 12.20
CA VAL A 5 32.97 -34.72 11.06
C VAL A 5 31.96 -34.28 10.00
N GLU A 6 31.73 -32.97 9.92
CA GLU A 6 30.90 -32.35 8.88
C GLU A 6 31.66 -32.33 7.55
N THR A 7 30.91 -32.38 6.44
CA THR A 7 31.52 -32.19 5.11
C THR A 7 32.03 -30.75 4.94
N PRO A 8 33.13 -30.52 4.19
CA PRO A 8 33.64 -29.18 3.96
C PRO A 8 32.58 -28.17 3.41
N LEU A 9 31.64 -28.66 2.61
CA LEU A 9 30.52 -27.86 2.08
C LEU A 9 29.58 -27.43 3.20
N MET A 10 29.19 -28.33 4.09
CA MET A 10 28.28 -28.00 5.20
C MET A 10 28.95 -27.09 6.22
N LYS A 11 30.24 -27.20 6.44
CA LYS A 11 30.99 -26.28 7.28
C LYS A 11 30.93 -24.87 6.71
N GLN A 12 31.14 -24.71 5.40
CA GLN A 12 31.01 -23.40 4.71
C GLN A 12 29.59 -22.84 4.79
N TYR A 13 28.58 -23.72 4.69
CA TYR A 13 27.17 -23.32 4.85
C TYR A 13 26.91 -22.78 6.25
N TYR A 14 27.27 -23.49 7.30
CA TYR A 14 27.03 -23.07 8.68
C TYR A 14 27.81 -21.81 9.05
N GLU A 15 29.04 -21.65 8.58
CA GLU A 15 29.82 -20.42 8.76
C GLU A 15 29.12 -19.17 8.19
N MET A 16 28.35 -19.33 7.12
CA MET A 16 27.54 -18.24 6.53
C MET A 16 26.20 -18.09 7.23
N LYS A 17 25.56 -19.20 7.60
CA LYS A 17 24.29 -19.19 8.33
C LYS A 17 24.42 -18.55 9.70
N ASP A 18 25.52 -18.78 10.39
CA ASP A 18 25.80 -18.18 11.71
C ASP A 18 25.90 -16.64 11.66
N LYS A 19 26.24 -16.07 10.51
CA LYS A 19 26.25 -14.62 10.31
C LYS A 19 24.85 -14.04 10.12
N HIS A 20 23.92 -14.83 9.59
CA HIS A 20 22.53 -14.43 9.31
C HIS A 20 21.56 -15.52 9.77
N PRO A 21 21.46 -15.75 11.09
CA PRO A 21 20.68 -16.86 11.63
C PRO A 21 19.18 -16.76 11.37
N ASP A 22 18.67 -15.56 11.15
CA ASP A 22 17.29 -15.19 10.92
C ASP A 22 16.88 -15.21 9.44
N ALA A 23 17.84 -15.33 8.51
CA ALA A 23 17.58 -15.37 7.07
C ALA A 23 17.63 -16.79 6.51
N ILE A 24 16.74 -17.13 5.58
CA ILE A 24 16.85 -18.38 4.79
C ILE A 24 18.05 -18.23 3.85
N LEU A 25 19.04 -19.14 3.99
CA LEU A 25 20.25 -19.11 3.19
C LEU A 25 20.06 -19.92 1.90
N LEU A 26 19.98 -19.22 0.77
CA LEU A 26 20.02 -19.82 -0.57
C LEU A 26 21.48 -20.01 -0.98
N PHE A 27 21.99 -21.24 -0.82
CA PHE A 27 23.39 -21.54 -0.99
C PHE A 27 23.65 -22.15 -2.36
N ARG A 28 24.46 -21.50 -3.20
CA ARG A 28 24.74 -21.94 -4.56
C ARG A 28 25.60 -23.20 -4.58
N VAL A 29 25.04 -24.28 -5.12
CA VAL A 29 25.75 -25.56 -5.33
C VAL A 29 25.58 -25.99 -6.79
N GLY A 30 26.60 -25.72 -7.60
CA GLY A 30 26.52 -25.95 -9.05
C GLY A 30 25.37 -25.14 -9.68
N ASP A 31 24.44 -25.82 -10.31
CA ASP A 31 23.28 -25.20 -10.99
C ASP A 31 22.05 -25.02 -10.10
N PHE A 32 22.18 -25.24 -8.78
CA PHE A 32 21.08 -25.15 -7.82
C PHE A 32 21.37 -24.14 -6.72
N TYR A 33 20.31 -23.53 -6.20
CA TYR A 33 20.29 -22.99 -4.86
C TYR A 33 19.75 -24.06 -3.92
N GLU A 34 20.54 -24.46 -2.95
CA GLU A 34 20.21 -25.45 -1.92
C GLU A 34 20.06 -24.77 -0.56
N THR A 35 19.08 -25.19 0.21
CA THR A 35 18.88 -24.82 1.61
C THR A 35 18.96 -26.05 2.48
N PHE A 36 19.43 -25.91 3.73
CA PHE A 36 19.66 -27.04 4.62
C PHE A 36 18.99 -26.83 5.98
N SER A 37 18.80 -27.93 6.72
CA SER A 37 18.24 -27.94 8.08
C SER A 37 16.87 -27.24 8.16
N GLN A 38 16.69 -26.31 9.11
CA GLN A 38 15.43 -25.60 9.31
C GLN A 38 15.06 -24.74 8.08
N ASP A 39 16.05 -24.13 7.43
CA ASP A 39 15.81 -23.35 6.20
C ASP A 39 15.19 -24.19 5.09
N ALA A 40 15.58 -25.47 4.98
CA ALA A 40 15.02 -26.39 4.00
C ALA A 40 13.56 -26.72 4.29
N ILE A 41 13.21 -26.92 5.55
CA ILE A 41 11.85 -27.21 6.01
C ILE A 41 10.96 -25.99 5.71
N ASP A 42 11.40 -24.81 6.12
CA ASP A 42 10.66 -23.54 5.91
C ASP A 42 10.49 -23.24 4.41
N ALA A 43 11.58 -23.34 3.64
CA ALA A 43 11.54 -23.12 2.19
C ALA A 43 10.64 -24.13 1.48
N SER A 44 10.72 -25.41 1.82
CA SER A 44 9.84 -26.45 1.25
C SER A 44 8.37 -26.15 1.52
N ALA A 45 8.02 -25.75 2.74
CA ALA A 45 6.65 -25.44 3.12
C ALA A 45 6.10 -24.20 2.36
N ILE A 46 6.91 -23.14 2.22
CA ILE A 46 6.51 -21.90 1.57
C ILE A 46 6.47 -22.04 0.04
N LEU A 47 7.47 -22.69 -0.53
CA LEU A 47 7.62 -22.79 -1.99
C LEU A 47 6.84 -23.95 -2.62
N GLY A 48 6.41 -24.94 -1.82
CA GLY A 48 5.77 -26.16 -2.32
C GLY A 48 6.75 -27.07 -3.07
N ILE A 49 8.06 -27.03 -2.74
CA ILE A 49 9.10 -27.86 -3.33
C ILE A 49 9.40 -29.09 -2.46
N THR A 50 9.98 -30.13 -3.07
CA THR A 50 10.24 -31.39 -2.38
C THR A 50 11.32 -31.23 -1.30
N LEU A 51 11.01 -31.64 -0.07
CA LEU A 51 11.97 -31.79 1.01
C LEU A 51 12.66 -33.16 0.90
N THR A 52 13.96 -33.15 0.79
CA THR A 52 14.80 -34.35 0.71
C THR A 52 15.82 -34.39 1.84
N ARG A 53 16.75 -35.37 1.82
CA ARG A 53 17.83 -35.47 2.81
C ARG A 53 19.16 -35.67 2.11
N ARG A 54 20.20 -35.02 2.60
CA ARG A 54 21.58 -35.16 2.14
C ARG A 54 22.45 -35.75 3.24
N ALA A 55 23.34 -36.66 2.86
CA ALA A 55 24.33 -37.22 3.80
C ALA A 55 25.38 -36.15 4.17
N ASN A 56 25.62 -35.95 5.48
CA ASN A 56 26.60 -35.00 6.01
C ASN A 56 27.69 -35.76 6.79
N GLY A 57 28.66 -36.35 6.06
CA GLY A 57 29.73 -37.11 6.67
C GLY A 57 29.27 -38.46 7.26
N SER A 58 30.01 -38.97 8.23
CA SER A 58 29.87 -40.34 8.75
C SER A 58 28.70 -40.58 9.71
N ALA A 59 27.87 -39.55 10.02
CA ALA A 59 26.95 -39.67 11.15
C ALA A 59 25.56 -39.07 11.05
N SER A 60 25.20 -38.28 10.05
CA SER A 60 23.90 -37.65 10.03
C SER A 60 23.40 -37.25 8.62
N TYR A 61 22.11 -37.35 8.42
CA TYR A 61 21.42 -36.73 7.30
C TYR A 61 20.97 -35.34 7.70
N VAL A 62 21.01 -34.43 6.75
CA VAL A 62 20.50 -33.05 6.90
C VAL A 62 19.38 -32.87 5.90
N GLU A 63 18.29 -32.26 6.31
CA GLU A 63 17.18 -31.85 5.45
C GLU A 63 17.70 -30.90 4.36
N LEU A 64 17.22 -31.12 3.14
CA LEU A 64 17.62 -30.41 1.92
C LEU A 64 16.37 -30.07 1.12
N ALA A 65 16.27 -28.81 0.72
CA ALA A 65 15.36 -28.36 -0.33
C ALA A 65 16.13 -27.45 -1.29
N GLY A 66 15.78 -27.46 -2.57
CA GLY A 66 16.48 -26.62 -3.53
C GLY A 66 15.75 -26.52 -4.86
N PHE A 67 16.17 -25.54 -5.64
CA PHE A 67 15.63 -25.28 -6.97
C PHE A 67 16.75 -24.82 -7.92
N PRO A 68 16.58 -24.95 -9.26
CA PRO A 68 17.57 -24.51 -10.23
C PRO A 68 17.85 -23.00 -10.10
N HIS A 69 19.12 -22.60 -10.19
CA HIS A 69 19.52 -21.22 -9.96
C HIS A 69 18.82 -20.22 -10.91
N HIS A 70 18.57 -20.60 -12.15
CA HIS A 70 17.87 -19.77 -13.12
C HIS A 70 16.39 -19.52 -12.76
N ALA A 71 15.85 -20.25 -11.79
CA ALA A 71 14.50 -20.08 -11.28
C ALA A 71 14.43 -19.17 -10.02
N LEU A 72 15.52 -18.50 -9.65
CA LEU A 72 15.57 -17.57 -8.51
C LEU A 72 14.44 -16.56 -8.55
N ASP A 73 14.22 -15.92 -9.70
CA ASP A 73 13.18 -14.90 -9.90
C ASP A 73 11.75 -15.43 -9.70
N THR A 74 11.55 -16.75 -9.74
CA THR A 74 10.25 -17.38 -9.49
C THR A 74 10.04 -17.72 -8.02
N TYR A 75 11.10 -18.15 -7.31
CA TYR A 75 11.00 -18.69 -5.95
C TYR A 75 11.32 -17.65 -4.87
N LEU A 76 12.29 -16.77 -5.08
CA LEU A 76 12.63 -15.68 -4.17
C LEU A 76 11.41 -14.82 -3.79
N PRO A 77 10.54 -14.41 -4.75
CA PRO A 77 9.33 -13.67 -4.45
C PRO A 77 8.40 -14.32 -3.44
N LYS A 78 8.28 -15.64 -3.47
CA LYS A 78 7.38 -16.37 -2.56
C LYS A 78 7.91 -16.35 -1.13
N LEU A 79 9.22 -16.49 -0.93
CA LEU A 79 9.85 -16.42 0.38
C LEU A 79 9.71 -15.02 0.99
N VAL A 80 10.01 -13.99 0.20
CA VAL A 80 9.95 -12.60 0.67
C VAL A 80 8.50 -12.17 0.99
N ARG A 81 7.52 -12.55 0.15
CA ARG A 81 6.09 -12.30 0.42
C ARG A 81 5.58 -13.03 1.66
N ALA A 82 6.17 -14.17 2.01
CA ALA A 82 5.91 -14.86 3.26
C ALA A 82 6.58 -14.17 4.48
N GLY A 83 7.16 -12.99 4.31
CA GLY A 83 7.81 -12.22 5.36
C GLY A 83 9.18 -12.74 5.76
N ARG A 84 9.81 -13.62 4.94
CA ARG A 84 11.12 -14.17 5.24
C ARG A 84 12.23 -13.31 4.66
N ARG A 85 13.32 -13.16 5.41
CA ARG A 85 14.59 -12.62 4.94
C ARG A 85 15.34 -13.73 4.23
N VAL A 86 16.00 -13.40 3.13
CA VAL A 86 16.70 -14.39 2.27
C VAL A 86 18.10 -13.91 1.97
N ALA A 87 19.10 -14.71 2.40
CA ALA A 87 20.50 -14.46 2.07
C ALA A 87 20.87 -15.24 0.79
N ILE A 88 21.30 -14.54 -0.23
CA ILE A 88 21.75 -15.13 -1.50
C ILE A 88 23.26 -15.33 -1.42
N CYS A 89 23.68 -16.57 -1.51
CA CYS A 89 25.08 -16.96 -1.44
C CYS A 89 25.54 -17.49 -2.80
N GLU A 90 26.47 -16.77 -3.44
CA GLU A 90 27.02 -17.08 -4.75
C GLU A 90 28.44 -17.68 -4.68
N GLN A 91 28.83 -18.35 -5.76
CA GLN A 91 30.19 -18.79 -5.99
C GLN A 91 31.04 -17.59 -6.42
N LEU A 92 32.09 -17.26 -5.66
CA LEU A 92 32.99 -16.13 -5.94
C LEU A 92 34.14 -16.48 -6.86
N GLU A 93 34.29 -17.76 -7.22
CA GLU A 93 35.36 -18.31 -8.05
C GLU A 93 34.75 -19.21 -9.12
N ASP A 94 35.35 -19.23 -10.31
CA ASP A 94 34.95 -20.16 -11.35
C ASP A 94 35.28 -21.60 -10.94
N PRO A 95 34.30 -22.50 -10.86
CA PRO A 95 34.49 -23.90 -10.52
C PRO A 95 35.48 -24.65 -11.46
N LYS A 96 35.63 -24.17 -12.71
CA LYS A 96 36.54 -24.79 -13.70
C LYS A 96 38.00 -24.46 -13.41
N LEU A 97 38.26 -23.35 -12.72
CA LEU A 97 39.64 -22.88 -12.47
C LEU A 97 40.19 -23.35 -11.12
N THR A 98 39.34 -23.90 -10.24
CA THR A 98 39.77 -24.31 -8.90
C THR A 98 39.70 -25.85 -8.70
N LYS A 99 40.76 -26.46 -8.15
CA LYS A 99 40.76 -27.87 -7.75
C LYS A 99 40.29 -28.06 -6.30
N LYS A 100 40.06 -26.99 -5.56
CA LYS A 100 39.60 -26.97 -4.16
C LYS A 100 38.10 -26.70 -4.08
N LEU A 101 37.53 -26.74 -2.87
CA LEU A 101 36.16 -26.27 -2.65
C LEU A 101 36.04 -24.81 -3.09
N VAL A 102 35.11 -24.55 -4.02
CA VAL A 102 34.83 -23.21 -4.51
C VAL A 102 34.47 -22.28 -3.36
N LYS A 103 35.10 -21.11 -3.30
CA LYS A 103 34.80 -20.08 -2.32
C LYS A 103 33.43 -19.45 -2.63
N ARG A 104 32.63 -19.29 -1.58
CA ARG A 104 31.29 -18.71 -1.66
C ARG A 104 31.18 -17.51 -0.73
N GLY A 105 30.27 -16.61 -0.99
CA GLY A 105 29.98 -15.45 -0.17
C GLY A 105 28.55 -15.01 -0.34
N ILE A 106 28.00 -14.35 0.68
CA ILE A 106 26.71 -13.69 0.60
C ILE A 106 26.91 -12.46 -0.25
N THR A 107 26.17 -12.38 -1.33
CA THR A 107 26.20 -11.25 -2.27
C THR A 107 25.08 -10.25 -2.03
N GLU A 108 23.98 -10.72 -1.45
CA GLU A 108 22.82 -9.88 -1.17
C GLU A 108 21.95 -10.51 -0.07
N LEU A 109 21.38 -9.67 0.78
CA LEU A 109 20.35 -10.03 1.73
C LEU A 109 19.05 -9.34 1.31
N VAL A 110 18.12 -10.11 0.76
CA VAL A 110 16.81 -9.62 0.34
C VAL A 110 15.82 -9.71 1.50
N THR A 111 15.17 -8.60 1.80
CA THR A 111 14.20 -8.49 2.90
C THR A 111 12.87 -7.91 2.39
N PRO A 112 11.77 -8.02 3.16
CA PRO A 112 10.49 -7.44 2.76
C PRO A 112 10.55 -5.94 2.46
N GLY A 113 11.37 -5.18 3.20
CA GLY A 113 11.56 -3.74 3.03
C GLY A 113 12.61 -3.37 1.99
N LEU A 114 13.59 -4.25 1.76
CA LEU A 114 14.68 -4.03 0.80
C LEU A 114 14.56 -4.97 -0.38
N ASN A 115 13.75 -4.57 -1.32
CA ASN A 115 13.50 -5.34 -2.53
C ASN A 115 13.60 -4.46 -3.76
N THR A 116 14.38 -4.91 -4.73
CA THR A 116 14.60 -4.21 -6.01
C THR A 116 14.13 -5.03 -7.22
N SER A 117 13.62 -6.25 -7.00
CA SER A 117 13.16 -7.13 -8.06
C SER A 117 11.79 -6.70 -8.58
N GLU A 118 11.65 -6.48 -9.88
CA GLU A 118 10.39 -6.10 -10.52
C GLU A 118 9.27 -7.13 -10.31
N ASN A 119 9.61 -8.41 -10.20
CA ASN A 119 8.65 -9.49 -9.95
C ASN A 119 8.02 -9.44 -8.54
N LEU A 120 8.63 -8.70 -7.63
CA LEU A 120 8.18 -8.53 -6.25
C LEU A 120 7.46 -7.22 -6.00
N LEU A 121 7.85 -6.18 -6.73
CA LEU A 121 7.36 -4.83 -6.54
C LEU A 121 6.05 -4.62 -7.33
N SER A 122 5.07 -3.99 -6.70
CA SER A 122 3.99 -3.33 -7.43
C SER A 122 4.57 -2.14 -8.18
N THR A 123 4.21 -1.97 -9.44
CA THR A 123 4.71 -0.83 -10.24
C THR A 123 4.13 0.50 -9.76
N ARG A 124 2.89 0.50 -9.27
CA ARG A 124 2.13 1.68 -8.86
C ARG A 124 2.21 2.00 -7.36
N GLU A 125 2.99 1.22 -6.58
CA GLU A 125 3.11 1.39 -5.13
C GLU A 125 4.58 1.45 -4.72
N ASN A 126 4.84 2.16 -3.62
CA ASN A 126 6.14 2.16 -2.97
C ASN A 126 6.33 0.91 -2.10
N ASN A 127 7.60 0.53 -1.89
CA ASN A 127 7.98 -0.54 -0.97
C ASN A 127 8.87 0.02 0.13
N PHE A 128 8.23 0.57 1.17
CA PHE A 128 8.97 1.25 2.23
C PHE A 128 9.54 0.29 3.28
N LEU A 129 10.82 0.55 3.62
CA LEU A 129 11.46 0.18 4.85
C LEU A 129 11.32 1.35 5.82
N ALA A 130 10.99 1.12 7.09
CA ALA A 130 10.95 2.16 8.11
C ALA A 130 12.02 1.95 9.17
N GLY A 131 12.59 3.04 9.69
CA GLY A 131 13.37 3.07 10.92
C GLY A 131 12.61 3.85 11.98
N VAL A 132 12.57 3.35 13.22
CA VAL A 132 11.89 4.00 14.36
C VAL A 132 12.86 4.16 15.52
N HIS A 133 12.92 5.37 16.07
CA HIS A 133 13.70 5.68 17.25
C HIS A 133 12.84 6.33 18.34
N PHE A 134 12.90 5.79 19.56
CA PHE A 134 12.18 6.29 20.72
C PHE A 134 13.08 7.24 21.52
N GLY A 135 12.88 8.54 21.34
CA GLY A 135 13.55 9.56 22.13
C GLY A 135 12.84 9.83 23.47
N LYS A 136 13.38 10.74 24.27
CA LYS A 136 12.84 11.07 25.60
C LYS A 136 11.46 11.73 25.55
N HIS A 137 11.18 12.56 24.56
CA HIS A 137 9.95 13.33 24.44
C HIS A 137 9.27 13.16 23.09
N LYS A 138 10.00 12.77 22.08
CA LYS A 138 9.53 12.61 20.71
C LYS A 138 10.02 11.29 20.14
N ILE A 139 9.29 10.78 19.17
CA ILE A 139 9.67 9.60 18.41
C ILE A 139 10.09 10.07 17.02
N GLY A 140 11.20 9.55 16.52
CA GLY A 140 11.63 9.75 15.15
C GLY A 140 11.26 8.57 14.28
N VAL A 141 10.87 8.84 13.04
CA VAL A 141 10.63 7.83 12.03
C VAL A 141 11.24 8.26 10.70
N ALA A 142 11.74 7.29 9.96
CA ALA A 142 12.17 7.50 8.59
C ALA A 142 11.64 6.35 7.71
N PHE A 143 11.43 6.63 6.43
CA PHE A 143 10.92 5.69 5.44
C PHE A 143 11.78 5.76 4.19
N LEU A 144 12.27 4.63 3.71
CA LEU A 144 13.05 4.52 2.49
C LEU A 144 12.44 3.50 1.54
N ASP A 145 12.17 3.90 0.31
CA ASP A 145 11.98 2.99 -0.81
C ASP A 145 13.27 2.88 -1.62
N ILE A 146 14.01 1.80 -1.43
CA ILE A 146 15.29 1.57 -2.10
C ILE A 146 15.15 1.46 -3.63
N SER A 147 13.98 1.08 -4.12
CA SER A 147 13.74 0.91 -5.57
C SER A 147 13.62 2.22 -6.31
N THR A 148 13.21 3.30 -5.61
CA THR A 148 13.02 4.65 -6.18
C THR A 148 14.02 5.66 -5.65
N GLY A 149 14.62 5.40 -4.49
CA GLY A 149 15.46 6.35 -3.75
C GLY A 149 14.65 7.38 -2.94
N GLU A 150 13.33 7.23 -2.84
CA GLU A 150 12.50 8.10 -2.01
C GLU A 150 12.80 7.90 -0.53
N PHE A 151 13.27 8.96 0.15
CA PHE A 151 13.67 8.92 1.54
C PHE A 151 12.96 10.03 2.32
N LEU A 152 12.07 9.64 3.24
CA LEU A 152 11.22 10.52 4.02
C LEU A 152 11.57 10.40 5.50
N CYS A 153 11.37 11.47 6.28
CA CYS A 153 11.50 11.41 7.73
C CYS A 153 10.54 12.35 8.44
N ALA A 154 10.22 12.01 9.68
CA ALA A 154 9.39 12.81 10.56
C ALA A 154 9.79 12.63 12.03
N GLN A 155 9.39 13.58 12.86
CA GLN A 155 9.59 13.54 14.30
C GLN A 155 8.38 14.16 14.99
N GLY A 156 7.79 13.45 15.96
CA GLY A 156 6.60 13.92 16.65
C GLY A 156 6.24 13.08 17.87
N ASP A 157 5.02 13.22 18.33
CA ASP A 157 4.47 12.38 19.39
C ASP A 157 4.11 10.98 18.87
N SER A 158 3.74 10.08 19.78
CA SER A 158 3.40 8.69 19.43
C SER A 158 2.18 8.59 18.53
N GLN A 159 1.20 9.47 18.68
CA GLN A 159 -0.01 9.46 17.87
C GLN A 159 0.27 9.87 16.42
N TYR A 160 1.11 10.88 16.22
CA TYR A 160 1.53 11.30 14.89
C TYR A 160 2.34 10.21 14.18
N ILE A 161 3.28 9.59 14.90
CA ILE A 161 4.11 8.53 14.32
C ILE A 161 3.28 7.27 14.02
N ASP A 162 2.32 6.87 14.89
CA ASP A 162 1.39 5.76 14.58
C ASP A 162 0.58 6.02 13.29
N LYS A 163 0.12 7.25 13.11
CA LYS A 163 -0.57 7.66 11.86
C LYS A 163 0.33 7.51 10.64
N LEU A 164 1.57 7.98 10.70
CA LEU A 164 2.51 7.87 9.58
C LEU A 164 2.83 6.41 9.25
N LEU A 165 3.10 5.58 10.26
CA LEU A 165 3.34 4.15 10.10
C LEU A 165 2.14 3.43 9.49
N ALA A 166 0.94 3.77 9.95
CA ALA A 166 -0.29 3.18 9.44
C ALA A 166 -0.60 3.62 7.99
N ASN A 167 -0.35 4.90 7.66
CA ASN A 167 -0.66 5.47 6.34
C ASN A 167 0.33 5.04 5.27
N ILE A 168 1.63 5.06 5.58
CA ILE A 168 2.69 4.66 4.66
C ILE A 168 2.80 3.13 4.57
N ALA A 169 2.40 2.43 5.63
CA ALA A 169 2.34 0.96 5.72
C ALA A 169 3.65 0.26 5.28
N PRO A 170 4.79 0.53 5.96
CA PRO A 170 6.07 -0.04 5.59
C PRO A 170 6.04 -1.56 5.67
N LYS A 171 6.75 -2.25 4.77
CA LYS A 171 6.81 -3.71 4.74
C LYS A 171 7.73 -4.28 5.81
N GLU A 172 8.69 -3.48 6.26
CA GLU A 172 9.66 -3.83 7.29
C GLU A 172 9.96 -2.62 8.17
N VAL A 173 10.15 -2.85 9.48
CA VAL A 173 10.44 -1.81 10.45
C VAL A 173 11.71 -2.18 11.23
N LEU A 174 12.65 -1.25 11.26
CA LEU A 174 13.87 -1.32 12.05
C LEU A 174 13.64 -0.65 13.40
N ARG A 175 14.09 -1.28 14.47
CA ARG A 175 14.05 -0.71 15.81
C ARG A 175 15.28 -1.09 16.61
N MET A 176 15.55 -0.34 17.64
CA MET A 176 16.62 -0.64 18.59
C MET A 176 16.30 -1.89 19.39
N HIS A 177 17.32 -2.71 19.66
CA HIS A 177 17.18 -3.87 20.54
C HIS A 177 16.56 -3.46 21.90
N GLY A 178 15.69 -4.31 22.46
CA GLY A 178 15.03 -4.05 23.73
C GLY A 178 13.83 -3.09 23.71
N THR A 179 13.46 -2.51 22.54
CA THR A 179 12.30 -1.61 22.43
C THR A 179 11.01 -2.30 21.99
N ARG A 180 10.96 -3.63 22.08
CA ARG A 180 9.84 -4.44 21.59
C ARG A 180 8.51 -4.07 22.25
N ASP A 181 8.52 -3.99 23.56
CA ASP A 181 7.30 -3.76 24.35
C ASP A 181 6.76 -2.36 24.07
N ALA A 182 7.63 -1.34 24.08
CA ALA A 182 7.26 0.03 23.74
C ALA A 182 6.70 0.14 22.31
N TYR A 183 7.29 -0.56 21.34
CA TYR A 183 6.78 -0.57 19.98
C TYR A 183 5.39 -1.23 19.89
N THR A 184 5.21 -2.38 20.52
CA THR A 184 3.96 -3.16 20.45
C THR A 184 2.82 -2.46 21.20
N GLU A 185 3.14 -1.75 22.28
CA GLU A 185 2.17 -0.97 23.07
C GLU A 185 1.68 0.26 22.30
N LEU A 186 2.58 0.96 21.61
CA LEU A 186 2.27 2.23 20.96
C LEU A 186 1.76 2.06 19.50
N PHE A 187 2.22 1.03 18.80
CA PHE A 187 1.95 0.89 17.37
C PHE A 187 1.26 -0.44 17.04
N SER A 188 0.11 -0.34 16.41
CA SER A 188 -0.72 -1.49 16.00
C SER A 188 -0.40 -2.02 14.60
N HIS A 189 0.63 -1.50 13.96
CA HIS A 189 0.97 -1.87 12.58
C HIS A 189 1.66 -3.23 12.50
N LYS A 190 1.17 -4.10 11.59
CA LYS A 190 1.75 -5.43 11.33
C LYS A 190 2.76 -5.34 10.20
N SER A 191 4.02 -5.16 10.54
CA SER A 191 5.16 -5.25 9.61
C SER A 191 6.14 -6.33 10.04
N SER A 192 7.00 -6.75 9.15
CA SER A 192 8.21 -7.50 9.54
C SER A 192 9.09 -6.58 10.38
N ILE A 193 9.54 -7.05 11.54
CA ILE A 193 10.36 -6.24 12.46
C ILE A 193 11.77 -6.81 12.49
N TYR A 194 12.76 -5.91 12.40
CA TYR A 194 14.17 -6.24 12.60
C TYR A 194 14.79 -5.36 13.68
N GLU A 195 15.59 -5.98 14.54
CA GLU A 195 16.25 -5.30 15.65
C GLU A 195 17.71 -5.02 15.30
N LEU A 196 18.15 -3.80 15.52
CA LEU A 196 19.52 -3.36 15.38
C LEU A 196 20.14 -3.06 16.74
N ASP A 197 21.46 -3.14 16.82
CA ASP A 197 22.21 -2.86 18.03
C ASP A 197 22.09 -1.39 18.47
N ASP A 198 22.20 -1.16 19.76
CA ASP A 198 22.00 0.15 20.39
C ASP A 198 22.94 1.24 19.88
N TRP A 199 24.17 0.89 19.51
CA TRP A 199 25.15 1.85 19.02
C TRP A 199 24.75 2.48 17.67
N VAL A 200 23.94 1.82 16.87
CA VAL A 200 23.39 2.35 15.60
C VAL A 200 22.48 3.54 15.87
N TYR A 201 21.79 3.53 17.00
CA TYR A 201 20.84 4.56 17.40
C TYR A 201 21.47 5.70 18.23
N THR A 202 22.75 5.99 17.97
CA THR A 202 23.40 7.15 18.57
C THR A 202 23.34 8.35 17.62
N PRO A 203 23.18 9.59 18.15
CA PRO A 203 23.12 10.81 17.34
C PRO A 203 24.36 10.99 16.45
N GLU A 204 25.55 10.66 16.99
CA GLU A 204 26.83 10.81 16.32
C GLU A 204 26.93 9.87 15.11
N ALA A 205 26.65 8.59 15.29
CA ALA A 205 26.70 7.59 14.22
C ALA A 205 25.68 7.91 13.10
N ALA A 206 24.46 8.27 13.48
CA ALA A 206 23.41 8.62 12.53
C ALA A 206 23.78 9.88 11.72
N ARG A 207 24.27 10.94 12.40
CA ARG A 207 24.66 12.18 11.74
C ARG A 207 25.83 11.95 10.78
N GLU A 208 26.87 11.25 11.20
CA GLU A 208 28.03 10.93 10.36
C GLU A 208 27.60 10.18 9.11
N ARG A 209 26.71 9.18 9.26
CA ARG A 209 26.23 8.36 8.15
C ARG A 209 25.41 9.18 7.15
N LEU A 210 24.54 10.10 7.63
CA LEU A 210 23.75 11.00 6.79
C LEU A 210 24.62 11.99 6.05
N LEU A 211 25.58 12.64 6.72
CA LEU A 211 26.51 13.59 6.10
C LEU A 211 27.35 12.92 5.00
N ARG A 212 27.77 11.68 5.22
CA ARG A 212 28.49 10.85 4.23
C ARG A 212 27.59 10.47 3.06
N GLN A 213 26.32 10.08 3.31
CA GLN A 213 25.38 9.69 2.25
C GLN A 213 25.13 10.82 1.26
N PHE A 214 24.93 12.04 1.77
CA PHE A 214 24.57 13.22 0.97
C PHE A 214 25.76 14.08 0.58
N ASP A 215 26.98 13.65 0.86
CA ASP A 215 28.24 14.40 0.62
C ASP A 215 28.12 15.87 1.06
N THR A 216 27.65 16.09 2.29
CA THR A 216 27.39 17.43 2.82
C THR A 216 28.02 17.62 4.20
N ARG A 217 28.20 18.88 4.58
CA ARG A 217 28.74 19.28 5.90
C ARG A 217 27.64 19.61 6.91
N SER A 218 26.41 19.77 6.46
CA SER A 218 25.28 20.18 7.30
C SER A 218 23.96 19.61 6.77
N LEU A 219 23.05 19.23 7.66
CA LEU A 219 21.73 18.75 7.31
C LEU A 219 20.67 19.87 7.22
N LYS A 220 21.07 21.14 7.35
CA LYS A 220 20.18 22.32 7.28
C LYS A 220 19.43 22.40 5.95
N GLY A 221 20.10 22.09 4.85
CA GLY A 221 19.51 22.11 3.50
C GLY A 221 18.36 21.11 3.33
N PHE A 222 18.32 20.06 4.14
CA PHE A 222 17.24 19.06 4.16
C PHE A 222 16.12 19.41 5.17
N GLY A 223 16.28 20.49 5.96
CA GLY A 223 15.30 20.91 6.98
C GLY A 223 15.21 19.99 8.20
N VAL A 224 16.20 19.12 8.43
CA VAL A 224 16.20 18.11 9.51
C VAL A 224 17.23 18.36 10.61
N GLU A 225 17.95 19.49 10.59
CA GLU A 225 19.00 19.81 11.56
C GLU A 225 18.50 19.79 13.00
N GLU A 226 17.26 20.27 13.25
CA GLU A 226 16.62 20.33 14.57
C GLU A 226 15.75 19.10 14.88
N MET A 227 15.98 17.98 14.14
CA MET A 227 15.18 16.76 14.27
C MET A 227 16.06 15.56 14.62
N PRO A 228 16.68 15.51 15.81
CA PRO A 228 17.64 14.48 16.16
C PRO A 228 17.06 13.07 16.11
N GLU A 229 15.83 12.87 16.56
CA GLU A 229 15.20 11.55 16.57
C GLU A 229 14.93 11.04 15.15
N ALA A 230 14.55 11.95 14.23
CA ALA A 230 14.36 11.61 12.82
C ALA A 230 15.71 11.31 12.13
N GLN A 231 16.79 12.05 12.49
CA GLN A 231 18.14 11.75 12.00
C GLN A 231 18.59 10.35 12.43
N ILE A 232 18.35 9.99 13.70
CA ILE A 232 18.71 8.66 14.22
C ILE A 232 17.93 7.56 13.47
N ALA A 233 16.65 7.75 13.28
CA ALA A 233 15.82 6.81 12.53
C ALA A 233 16.29 6.68 11.07
N ALA A 234 16.63 7.77 10.40
CA ALA A 234 17.16 7.75 9.03
C ALA A 234 18.56 7.12 8.96
N GLY A 235 19.43 7.42 9.93
CA GLY A 235 20.75 6.83 10.05
C GLY A 235 20.71 5.31 10.23
N SER A 236 19.75 4.79 11.01
CA SER A 236 19.56 3.36 11.22
C SER A 236 19.23 2.62 9.92
N ILE A 237 18.42 3.23 9.03
CA ILE A 237 18.12 2.69 7.72
C ILE A 237 19.38 2.60 6.86
N LEU A 238 20.17 3.67 6.78
CA LEU A 238 21.41 3.67 6.00
C LEU A 238 22.44 2.66 6.52
N HIS A 239 22.51 2.47 7.85
CA HIS A 239 23.33 1.42 8.44
C HIS A 239 22.84 0.02 8.07
N TYR A 240 21.52 -0.18 8.06
CA TYR A 240 20.92 -1.45 7.64
C TYR A 240 21.21 -1.79 6.18
N LEU A 241 21.29 -0.79 5.29
CA LEU A 241 21.73 -1.00 3.92
C LEU A 241 23.15 -1.58 3.85
N ASP A 242 24.07 -1.08 4.68
CA ASP A 242 25.43 -1.60 4.75
C ASP A 242 25.43 -3.06 5.25
N LEU A 243 24.65 -3.39 6.29
CA LEU A 243 24.52 -4.76 6.81
C LEU A 243 23.92 -5.75 5.81
N THR A 244 23.10 -5.26 4.90
CA THR A 244 22.42 -6.07 3.88
C THR A 244 23.14 -6.09 2.54
N HIS A 245 24.38 -5.56 2.49
CA HIS A 245 25.21 -5.47 1.29
C HIS A 245 24.63 -4.60 0.16
N HIS A 246 23.85 -3.57 0.51
CA HIS A 246 23.36 -2.56 -0.43
C HIS A 246 24.28 -1.33 -0.41
N GLU A 247 25.55 -1.50 -0.80
CA GLU A 247 26.56 -0.46 -0.71
C GLU A 247 26.37 0.68 -1.73
N ARG A 248 25.68 0.43 -2.84
CA ARG A 248 25.49 1.39 -3.93
C ARG A 248 24.18 2.14 -3.75
N THR A 249 24.26 3.27 -3.06
CA THR A 249 23.11 4.10 -2.65
C THR A 249 23.08 5.48 -3.31
N ALA A 250 23.78 5.66 -4.43
CA ALA A 250 23.91 6.96 -5.10
C ALA A 250 22.57 7.54 -5.61
N HIS A 251 21.54 6.72 -5.79
CA HIS A 251 20.19 7.16 -6.17
C HIS A 251 19.39 7.74 -5.00
N ILE A 252 19.83 7.54 -3.76
CA ILE A 252 19.25 8.17 -2.56
C ILE A 252 19.91 9.57 -2.44
N THR A 253 19.34 10.54 -3.14
CA THR A 253 19.93 11.88 -3.30
C THR A 253 19.38 12.89 -2.32
N THR A 254 18.24 12.64 -1.69
CA THR A 254 17.55 13.59 -0.82
C THR A 254 16.93 12.90 0.38
N LEU A 255 16.76 13.66 1.48
CA LEU A 255 15.98 13.30 2.64
C LEU A 255 14.90 14.36 2.82
N SER A 256 13.63 13.98 2.64
CA SER A 256 12.50 14.90 2.69
C SER A 256 11.79 14.82 4.05
N ARG A 257 11.54 15.98 4.65
CA ARG A 257 10.77 16.07 5.89
C ARG A 257 9.27 16.00 5.61
N ILE A 258 8.54 15.18 6.36
CA ILE A 258 7.08 15.24 6.43
C ILE A 258 6.72 16.22 7.56
N GLU A 259 6.11 17.34 7.20
CA GLU A 259 5.69 18.38 8.14
C GLU A 259 4.25 18.13 8.59
N GLU A 260 4.07 17.99 9.90
CA GLU A 260 2.75 17.69 10.48
C GLU A 260 1.71 18.76 10.16
N ASP A 261 2.12 20.03 10.16
CA ASP A 261 1.24 21.19 10.00
C ASP A 261 0.97 21.56 8.53
N ARG A 262 1.56 20.83 7.58
CA ARG A 262 1.37 21.08 6.15
C ARG A 262 0.23 20.28 5.54
N TYR A 263 -0.17 19.18 6.18
CA TYR A 263 -1.10 18.23 5.59
C TYR A 263 -2.30 17.96 6.50
N VAL A 264 -3.42 17.63 5.86
CA VAL A 264 -4.62 17.13 6.54
C VAL A 264 -4.29 15.87 7.31
N ARG A 265 -4.68 15.82 8.57
CA ARG A 265 -4.47 14.64 9.41
C ARG A 265 -5.57 13.62 9.16
N LEU A 266 -5.19 12.50 8.57
CA LEU A 266 -6.02 11.32 8.39
C LEU A 266 -5.52 10.23 9.34
N ASP A 267 -6.40 9.63 10.11
CA ASP A 267 -6.05 8.45 10.89
C ASP A 267 -6.28 7.15 10.08
N LYS A 268 -5.76 6.03 10.57
CA LYS A 268 -5.90 4.72 9.94
C LYS A 268 -7.35 4.29 9.71
N PHE A 269 -8.24 4.69 10.62
CA PHE A 269 -9.66 4.37 10.53
C PHE A 269 -10.31 5.17 9.40
N THR A 270 -9.97 6.44 9.28
CA THR A 270 -10.46 7.32 8.21
C THR A 270 -10.01 6.84 6.84
N ILE A 271 -8.74 6.50 6.65
CA ILE A 271 -8.24 5.98 5.36
C ILE A 271 -8.97 4.69 4.97
N ARG A 272 -9.15 3.77 5.92
CA ARG A 272 -9.89 2.53 5.71
C ARG A 272 -11.37 2.78 5.45
N ASN A 273 -12.03 3.57 6.30
CA ASN A 273 -13.48 3.79 6.24
C ASN A 273 -13.92 4.57 5.00
N LEU A 274 -13.05 5.46 4.49
CA LEU A 274 -13.26 6.18 3.22
C LEU A 274 -12.81 5.38 2.00
N GLU A 275 -12.20 4.20 2.20
CA GLU A 275 -11.69 3.35 1.12
C GLU A 275 -10.79 4.13 0.14
N ILE A 276 -9.83 4.88 0.69
CA ILE A 276 -9.00 5.79 -0.13
C ILE A 276 -8.06 4.98 -1.03
N LEU A 277 -7.32 4.00 -0.49
CA LEU A 277 -6.32 3.23 -1.22
C LEU A 277 -6.74 1.78 -1.49
N HIS A 278 -7.56 1.18 -0.62
CA HIS A 278 -7.99 -0.21 -0.72
C HIS A 278 -9.46 -0.35 -0.33
N PRO A 279 -10.24 -1.20 -1.03
CA PRO A 279 -11.62 -1.49 -0.67
C PRO A 279 -11.69 -2.33 0.62
N MET A 280 -12.69 -2.11 1.46
CA MET A 280 -12.86 -2.84 2.72
C MET A 280 -13.20 -4.32 2.55
N GLY A 281 -13.91 -4.69 1.50
CA GLY A 281 -14.43 -6.05 1.28
C GLY A 281 -13.56 -6.96 0.43
N GLY A 282 -12.34 -6.55 0.03
CA GLY A 282 -11.45 -7.31 -0.85
C GLY A 282 -11.90 -7.34 -2.33
N GLU A 283 -13.19 -7.29 -2.61
CA GLU A 283 -13.80 -7.10 -3.92
C GLU A 283 -14.41 -5.69 -3.97
N GLY A 284 -14.11 -4.91 -5.01
CA GLY A 284 -14.57 -3.54 -5.14
C GLY A 284 -13.48 -2.60 -5.66
N LYS A 285 -13.78 -1.31 -5.68
CA LYS A 285 -12.84 -0.25 -6.08
C LYS A 285 -12.68 0.74 -4.93
N ALA A 286 -11.44 1.16 -4.72
CA ALA A 286 -11.11 2.26 -3.83
C ALA A 286 -11.19 3.61 -4.57
N LEU A 287 -11.07 4.72 -3.85
CA LEU A 287 -11.03 6.06 -4.46
C LEU A 287 -9.91 6.17 -5.49
N VAL A 288 -8.72 5.70 -5.16
CA VAL A 288 -7.56 5.74 -6.06
C VAL A 288 -7.84 5.02 -7.38
N ASP A 289 -8.55 3.89 -7.38
CA ASP A 289 -8.86 3.14 -8.60
C ASP A 289 -9.81 3.89 -9.56
N ILE A 290 -10.50 4.91 -9.05
CA ILE A 290 -11.43 5.73 -9.81
C ILE A 290 -10.73 6.93 -10.43
N ILE A 291 -9.75 7.52 -9.74
CA ILE A 291 -9.13 8.79 -10.16
C ILE A 291 -7.73 8.59 -10.76
N ASP A 292 -7.14 7.38 -10.66
CA ASP A 292 -5.80 7.09 -11.19
C ASP A 292 -5.84 6.86 -12.70
N ASN A 293 -5.73 7.96 -13.44
CA ASN A 293 -5.54 8.01 -14.90
C ASN A 293 -4.09 8.32 -15.28
N THR A 294 -3.15 8.18 -14.34
CA THR A 294 -1.73 8.44 -14.58
C THR A 294 -1.16 7.54 -15.68
N LYS A 295 -0.24 8.09 -16.45
CA LYS A 295 0.41 7.41 -17.56
C LYS A 295 1.69 6.71 -17.14
N THR A 296 2.31 7.16 -16.03
CA THR A 296 3.58 6.64 -15.53
C THR A 296 3.42 5.97 -14.15
N PRO A 297 4.24 4.94 -13.84
CA PRO A 297 4.25 4.34 -12.50
C PRO A 297 4.62 5.34 -11.40
N MET A 298 5.55 6.27 -11.68
CA MET A 298 5.96 7.31 -10.72
C MET A 298 4.83 8.32 -10.45
N GLY A 299 4.01 8.66 -11.45
CA GLY A 299 2.80 9.45 -11.26
C GLY A 299 1.79 8.75 -10.37
N ALA A 300 1.56 7.45 -10.58
CA ALA A 300 0.65 6.65 -9.76
C ALA A 300 1.09 6.61 -8.27
N ARG A 301 2.40 6.44 -8.00
CA ARG A 301 2.94 6.52 -6.63
C ARG A 301 2.74 7.90 -6.02
N MET A 302 2.98 8.96 -6.79
CA MET A 302 2.77 10.33 -6.33
C MET A 302 1.31 10.64 -6.06
N LEU A 303 0.36 10.18 -6.88
CA LEU A 303 -1.08 10.34 -6.65
C LEU A 303 -1.50 9.69 -5.33
N ARG A 304 -1.07 8.47 -5.04
CA ARG A 304 -1.33 7.78 -3.76
C ARG A 304 -0.80 8.60 -2.58
N ARG A 305 0.38 9.17 -2.71
CA ARG A 305 0.95 10.06 -1.68
C ARG A 305 0.13 11.33 -1.51
N TRP A 306 -0.35 11.97 -2.58
CA TRP A 306 -1.20 13.16 -2.46
C TRP A 306 -2.53 12.88 -1.77
N LEU A 307 -3.11 11.71 -1.99
CA LEU A 307 -4.34 11.28 -1.30
C LEU A 307 -4.12 11.03 0.21
N LEU A 308 -2.94 10.54 0.59
CA LEU A 308 -2.59 10.33 2.01
C LEU A 308 -2.19 11.62 2.72
N PHE A 309 -1.69 12.61 1.97
CA PHE A 309 -1.18 13.89 2.47
C PHE A 309 -1.83 15.07 1.72
N PRO A 310 -3.17 15.29 1.88
CA PRO A 310 -3.83 16.46 1.30
C PRO A 310 -3.30 17.74 1.95
N LEU A 311 -3.26 18.83 1.19
CA LEU A 311 -2.64 20.08 1.60
C LEU A 311 -3.54 20.92 2.52
N LEU A 312 -2.90 21.75 3.36
CA LEU A 312 -3.57 22.81 4.12
C LEU A 312 -3.36 24.21 3.51
N ASP A 313 -2.31 24.40 2.73
CA ASP A 313 -2.01 25.69 2.10
C ASP A 313 -2.93 25.95 0.91
N THR A 314 -3.80 26.96 1.06
CA THR A 314 -4.78 27.35 0.02
C THR A 314 -4.12 27.83 -1.26
N ALA A 315 -2.95 28.45 -1.19
CA ALA A 315 -2.24 28.93 -2.38
C ALA A 315 -1.68 27.75 -3.18
N GLU A 316 -1.08 26.76 -2.51
CA GLU A 316 -0.57 25.54 -3.17
C GLU A 316 -1.72 24.71 -3.77
N ILE A 317 -2.84 24.57 -3.04
CA ILE A 317 -4.04 23.89 -3.53
C ILE A 317 -4.58 24.58 -4.80
N ASN A 318 -4.77 25.89 -4.75
CA ASN A 318 -5.30 26.64 -5.90
C ASN A 318 -4.32 26.58 -7.08
N SER A 319 -3.01 26.61 -6.85
CA SER A 319 -2.00 26.40 -7.90
C SER A 319 -2.17 25.04 -8.60
N ARG A 320 -2.45 23.97 -7.85
CA ARG A 320 -2.75 22.65 -8.46
C ARG A 320 -4.05 22.70 -9.25
N LEU A 321 -5.09 23.31 -8.68
CA LEU A 321 -6.40 23.48 -9.35
C LEU A 321 -6.29 24.28 -10.64
N ASP A 322 -5.45 25.33 -10.70
CA ASP A 322 -5.20 26.11 -11.90
C ASP A 322 -4.53 25.28 -13.01
N ALA A 323 -3.57 24.42 -12.65
CA ALA A 323 -2.95 23.53 -13.62
C ALA A 323 -3.93 22.46 -14.14
N VAL A 324 -4.75 21.88 -13.25
CA VAL A 324 -5.82 20.93 -13.64
C VAL A 324 -6.85 21.61 -14.55
N ASP A 325 -7.25 22.85 -14.24
CA ASP A 325 -8.20 23.64 -15.03
C ASP A 325 -7.65 23.92 -16.43
N TYR A 326 -6.33 24.19 -16.51
CA TYR A 326 -5.69 24.42 -17.79
C TYR A 326 -5.73 23.17 -18.67
N PHE A 327 -5.33 21.98 -18.14
CA PHE A 327 -5.44 20.71 -18.86
C PHE A 327 -6.90 20.34 -19.19
N PHE A 328 -7.84 20.69 -18.35
CA PHE A 328 -9.26 20.43 -18.59
C PHE A 328 -9.80 21.25 -19.78
N LYS A 329 -9.33 22.49 -19.95
CA LYS A 329 -9.76 23.42 -21.02
C LYS A 329 -8.98 23.20 -22.32
N ASP A 330 -7.66 23.01 -22.25
CA ASP A 330 -6.78 22.79 -23.40
C ASP A 330 -6.60 21.30 -23.67
N ARG A 331 -7.52 20.74 -24.44
CA ARG A 331 -7.52 19.31 -24.81
C ARG A 331 -6.31 18.94 -25.67
N THR A 332 -5.83 19.83 -26.52
CA THR A 332 -4.70 19.56 -27.41
C THR A 332 -3.44 19.33 -26.61
N LEU A 333 -3.08 20.28 -25.74
CA LEU A 333 -1.92 20.13 -24.86
C LEU A 333 -2.06 18.92 -23.97
N ARG A 334 -3.24 18.69 -23.38
CA ARG A 334 -3.52 17.55 -22.53
C ARG A 334 -3.22 16.22 -23.21
N ASP A 335 -3.69 16.05 -24.45
CA ASP A 335 -3.55 14.80 -25.19
C ASP A 335 -2.08 14.61 -25.64
N GLU A 336 -1.38 15.66 -26.07
CA GLU A 336 0.05 15.64 -26.39
C GLU A 336 0.92 15.30 -25.15
N VAL A 337 0.61 15.85 -23.98
CA VAL A 337 1.29 15.53 -22.72
C VAL A 337 0.99 14.10 -22.30
N ALA A 338 -0.27 13.63 -22.47
CA ALA A 338 -0.64 12.24 -22.18
C ALA A 338 0.12 11.22 -23.04
N GLU A 339 0.25 11.49 -24.32
CA GLU A 339 1.02 10.67 -25.27
C GLU A 339 2.50 10.64 -24.86
N THR A 340 3.08 11.82 -24.62
CA THR A 340 4.49 11.96 -24.21
C THR A 340 4.79 11.20 -22.91
N LEU A 341 3.92 11.31 -21.89
CA LEU A 341 4.07 10.57 -20.63
C LEU A 341 3.90 9.05 -20.81
N SER A 342 3.07 8.62 -21.75
CA SER A 342 2.87 7.19 -22.04
C SER A 342 4.12 6.50 -22.63
N GLU A 343 5.02 7.26 -23.24
CA GLU A 343 6.30 6.78 -23.74
C GLU A 343 7.37 6.66 -22.64
N MET A 344 7.13 7.25 -21.45
CA MET A 344 8.06 7.19 -20.33
C MET A 344 7.94 5.86 -19.59
N GLY A 345 9.07 5.22 -19.35
CA GLY A 345 9.20 4.14 -18.38
C GLY A 345 9.22 4.68 -16.94
N ASP A 346 9.45 3.76 -16.01
CA ASP A 346 9.65 4.09 -14.60
C ASP A 346 11.05 4.69 -14.38
N MET A 347 11.21 5.98 -14.64
CA MET A 347 12.50 6.65 -14.55
C MET A 347 13.13 6.55 -13.16
N GLU A 348 12.35 6.59 -12.08
CA GLU A 348 12.89 6.45 -10.72
C GLU A 348 13.56 5.08 -10.54
N ARG A 349 12.89 4.01 -10.93
CA ARG A 349 13.45 2.64 -10.84
C ARG A 349 14.55 2.38 -11.85
N LEU A 350 14.46 2.92 -13.05
CA LEU A 350 15.52 2.82 -14.07
C LEU A 350 16.79 3.52 -13.59
N THR A 351 16.66 4.71 -13.00
CA THR A 351 17.80 5.47 -12.44
C THR A 351 18.43 4.73 -11.25
N SER A 352 17.60 4.13 -10.38
CA SER A 352 18.06 3.26 -9.28
C SER A 352 18.84 2.05 -9.80
N LYS A 353 18.38 1.39 -10.86
CA LYS A 353 19.11 0.28 -11.48
C LYS A 353 20.46 0.71 -12.05
N VAL A 354 20.55 1.90 -12.65
CA VAL A 354 21.84 2.47 -13.10
C VAL A 354 22.77 2.71 -11.92
N ALA A 355 22.29 3.36 -10.85
CA ALA A 355 23.07 3.64 -9.64
C ALA A 355 23.61 2.37 -8.99
N THR A 356 22.80 1.31 -8.93
CA THR A 356 23.17 0.03 -8.32
C THR A 356 23.92 -0.90 -9.27
N ARG A 357 24.15 -0.49 -10.53
CA ARG A 357 24.74 -1.29 -11.62
C ARG A 357 23.99 -2.57 -11.94
N ARG A 358 22.66 -2.57 -11.75
CA ARG A 358 21.76 -3.66 -12.09
C ARG A 358 21.03 -3.43 -13.42
N ALA A 359 21.18 -2.26 -14.03
CA ALA A 359 20.58 -1.96 -15.30
C ALA A 359 21.13 -2.87 -16.40
N GLY A 360 20.24 -3.52 -17.14
CA GLY A 360 20.57 -4.25 -18.36
C GLY A 360 20.49 -3.36 -19.60
N PRO A 361 20.88 -3.87 -20.78
CA PRO A 361 20.83 -3.11 -22.02
C PRO A 361 19.44 -2.53 -22.34
N ARG A 362 18.38 -3.30 -22.13
CA ARG A 362 16.99 -2.85 -22.34
C ARG A 362 16.54 -1.80 -21.34
N ASP A 363 17.02 -1.87 -20.09
CA ASP A 363 16.74 -0.83 -19.12
C ASP A 363 17.34 0.52 -19.55
N LEU A 364 18.57 0.51 -20.14
CA LEU A 364 19.18 1.71 -20.69
C LEU A 364 18.43 2.24 -21.90
N LEU A 365 17.95 1.38 -22.81
CA LEU A 365 17.12 1.83 -23.93
C LEU A 365 15.81 2.46 -23.44
N ALA A 366 15.16 1.86 -22.44
CA ALA A 366 13.96 2.44 -21.81
C ALA A 366 14.26 3.78 -21.11
N LEU A 367 15.41 3.90 -20.45
CA LEU A 367 15.86 5.17 -19.88
C LEU A 367 16.10 6.23 -20.96
N LYS A 368 16.75 5.87 -22.06
CA LYS A 368 16.98 6.75 -23.24
C LYS A 368 15.64 7.30 -23.76
N ASP A 369 14.66 6.42 -24.01
CA ASP A 369 13.36 6.82 -24.52
C ASP A 369 12.63 7.73 -23.52
N SER A 370 12.75 7.42 -22.22
CA SER A 370 12.17 8.23 -21.15
C SER A 370 12.82 9.62 -21.05
N VAL A 371 14.13 9.74 -21.25
CA VAL A 371 14.82 11.04 -21.25
C VAL A 371 14.43 11.88 -22.45
N TYR A 372 14.30 11.30 -23.64
CA TYR A 372 13.81 12.03 -24.81
C TYR A 372 12.35 12.49 -24.60
N ALA A 373 11.49 11.64 -24.03
CA ALA A 373 10.12 12.02 -23.67
C ALA A 373 10.12 13.15 -22.63
N LEU A 374 11.02 13.13 -21.63
CA LEU A 374 11.18 14.19 -20.64
C LEU A 374 11.57 15.53 -21.28
N CYS A 375 12.48 15.53 -22.26
CA CYS A 375 12.84 16.73 -23.00
C CYS A 375 11.67 17.29 -23.85
N ARG A 376 10.82 16.40 -24.41
CA ARG A 376 9.59 16.83 -25.09
C ARG A 376 8.57 17.40 -24.11
N LEU A 377 8.39 16.75 -22.96
CA LEU A 377 7.52 17.23 -21.88
C LEU A 377 7.93 18.61 -21.40
N LYS A 378 9.24 18.84 -21.21
CA LYS A 378 9.81 20.15 -20.89
C LYS A 378 9.36 21.21 -21.90
N LYS A 379 9.54 20.97 -23.18
CA LYS A 379 9.17 21.90 -24.25
C LYS A 379 7.66 22.17 -24.28
N LEU A 380 6.82 21.14 -24.24
CA LEU A 380 5.35 21.28 -24.22
C LEU A 380 4.87 22.11 -23.03
N THR A 381 5.47 21.91 -21.85
CA THR A 381 5.07 22.66 -20.65
C THR A 381 5.61 24.09 -20.63
N GLU A 382 6.84 24.34 -21.10
CA GLU A 382 7.40 25.69 -21.22
C GLU A 382 6.65 26.56 -22.23
N GLU A 383 6.22 25.99 -23.35
CA GLU A 383 5.46 26.66 -24.40
C GLU A 383 3.97 26.78 -24.06
N SER A 384 3.49 26.18 -22.96
CA SER A 384 2.11 26.27 -22.51
C SER A 384 1.76 27.70 -22.07
N GLY A 385 0.51 28.13 -22.26
CA GLY A 385 0.01 29.41 -21.77
C GLY A 385 -0.22 29.44 -20.25
N SER A 386 0.09 28.36 -19.52
CA SER A 386 -0.04 28.25 -18.07
C SER A 386 1.27 28.60 -17.37
N GLU A 387 1.25 29.65 -16.54
CA GLU A 387 2.42 30.02 -15.74
C GLU A 387 2.91 28.85 -14.85
N ILE A 388 2.01 28.08 -14.30
CA ILE A 388 2.31 26.97 -13.40
C ILE A 388 2.99 25.83 -14.16
N LEU A 389 2.45 25.44 -15.30
CA LEU A 389 3.05 24.38 -16.14
C LEU A 389 4.39 24.85 -16.71
N SER A 390 4.49 26.10 -17.14
CA SER A 390 5.75 26.68 -17.61
C SER A 390 6.82 26.69 -16.53
N ASN A 391 6.48 27.08 -15.31
CA ASN A 391 7.40 27.02 -14.16
C ASN A 391 7.85 25.57 -13.84
N LEU A 392 6.98 24.59 -13.99
CA LEU A 392 7.34 23.17 -13.85
C LEU A 392 8.29 22.74 -14.97
N GLY A 393 8.00 23.10 -16.21
CA GLY A 393 8.83 22.82 -17.39
C GLY A 393 10.24 23.37 -17.26
N GLN A 394 10.37 24.65 -16.86
CA GLN A 394 11.68 25.29 -16.66
C GLN A 394 12.57 24.57 -15.63
N ARG A 395 11.95 23.91 -14.66
CA ARG A 395 12.66 23.13 -13.64
C ARG A 395 13.07 21.72 -14.10
N ILE A 396 12.57 21.24 -15.23
CA ILE A 396 13.02 19.97 -15.81
C ILE A 396 14.45 20.14 -16.32
N PRO A 397 15.43 19.37 -15.80
CA PRO A 397 16.80 19.42 -16.27
C PRO A 397 16.89 18.91 -17.72
N ASP A 398 17.54 19.66 -18.59
CA ASP A 398 17.89 19.14 -19.91
C ASP A 398 19.07 18.16 -19.76
N ARG A 399 18.86 16.92 -20.18
CA ARG A 399 19.84 15.85 -20.14
C ARG A 399 19.82 15.04 -21.44
N THR A 400 19.62 15.74 -22.58
CA THR A 400 19.63 15.12 -23.90
C THR A 400 20.92 14.33 -24.12
N GLU A 401 22.07 14.83 -23.59
CA GLU A 401 23.36 14.15 -23.67
C GLU A 401 23.36 12.73 -23.07
N VAL A 402 22.52 12.48 -22.05
CA VAL A 402 22.36 11.13 -21.45
C VAL A 402 21.69 10.18 -22.45
N ALA A 403 20.63 10.64 -23.09
CA ALA A 403 19.93 9.84 -24.09
C ALA A 403 20.80 9.59 -25.32
N ASP A 404 21.53 10.61 -25.79
CA ASP A 404 22.44 10.51 -26.92
C ASP A 404 23.61 9.55 -26.65
N ALA A 405 24.18 9.59 -25.43
CA ALA A 405 25.22 8.65 -25.01
C ALA A 405 24.73 7.19 -25.04
N ILE A 406 23.51 6.94 -24.57
CA ILE A 406 22.92 5.59 -24.62
C ILE A 406 22.62 5.20 -26.07
N ALA A 407 22.01 6.08 -26.86
CA ALA A 407 21.66 5.84 -28.25
C ALA A 407 22.87 5.51 -29.12
N SER A 408 24.00 6.19 -28.88
CA SER A 408 25.23 5.93 -29.60
C SER A 408 25.92 4.64 -29.18
N ALA A 409 25.83 4.27 -27.88
CA ALA A 409 26.61 3.15 -27.34
C ALA A 409 25.86 1.80 -27.41
N ILE A 410 24.55 1.80 -27.33
CA ILE A 410 23.73 0.57 -27.24
C ILE A 410 22.96 0.34 -28.55
N ARG A 411 23.01 -0.87 -29.07
CA ARG A 411 22.24 -1.26 -30.24
C ARG A 411 20.72 -1.20 -29.96
N PRO A 412 19.88 -0.74 -30.89
CA PRO A 412 18.43 -0.68 -30.73
C PRO A 412 17.77 -2.04 -30.46
N ASP A 413 18.35 -3.10 -30.99
CA ASP A 413 17.91 -4.49 -30.92
C ASP A 413 18.66 -5.29 -29.83
N ALA A 414 19.35 -4.62 -28.92
CA ALA A 414 20.15 -5.24 -27.88
C ALA A 414 19.35 -6.24 -27.04
N PRO A 415 19.94 -7.39 -26.68
CA PRO A 415 19.28 -8.38 -25.82
C PRO A 415 19.06 -7.84 -24.40
N ALA A 416 18.22 -8.52 -23.60
CA ALA A 416 17.97 -8.12 -22.23
C ALA A 416 19.20 -8.27 -21.32
N LEU A 417 20.06 -9.24 -21.61
CA LEU A 417 21.23 -9.58 -20.81
C LEU A 417 22.51 -9.36 -21.61
N ILE A 418 23.49 -8.72 -21.00
CA ILE A 418 24.78 -8.40 -21.61
C ILE A 418 25.57 -9.64 -22.04
N ASN A 419 25.46 -10.74 -21.31
CA ASN A 419 26.15 -11.99 -21.59
C ASN A 419 25.63 -12.72 -22.84
N ARG A 420 24.58 -12.20 -23.50
CA ARG A 420 24.09 -12.70 -24.79
C ARG A 420 24.90 -12.17 -25.96
N GLY A 421 25.76 -11.16 -25.74
CA GLY A 421 26.51 -10.46 -26.77
C GLY A 421 25.66 -9.54 -27.65
N ASP A 422 26.28 -8.90 -28.61
CA ASP A 422 25.65 -7.95 -29.55
C ASP A 422 24.95 -6.77 -28.87
N VAL A 423 25.53 -6.23 -27.81
CA VAL A 423 24.95 -5.14 -27.00
C VAL A 423 25.45 -3.78 -27.47
N ILE A 424 26.77 -3.64 -27.71
CA ILE A 424 27.39 -2.37 -28.04
C ILE A 424 27.25 -2.07 -29.54
N ALA A 425 26.96 -0.83 -29.88
CA ALA A 425 26.83 -0.36 -31.25
C ALA A 425 28.16 -0.48 -32.02
N GLU A 426 28.09 -0.56 -33.32
CA GLU A 426 29.26 -0.51 -34.21
C GLU A 426 29.89 0.90 -34.20
N GLY A 427 31.21 1.01 -34.27
CA GLY A 427 31.94 2.27 -34.30
C GLY A 427 32.34 2.82 -32.91
N ILE A 428 31.92 2.15 -31.83
CA ILE A 428 32.30 2.58 -30.44
C ILE A 428 33.72 2.12 -30.08
N SER A 429 34.14 0.95 -30.59
CA SER A 429 35.47 0.41 -30.34
C SER A 429 35.98 -0.31 -31.57
N GLU A 430 37.10 0.20 -32.17
CA GLU A 430 37.78 -0.43 -33.30
C GLU A 430 38.21 -1.87 -32.99
N GLU A 431 38.65 -2.12 -31.73
CA GLU A 431 39.02 -3.47 -31.29
C GLU A 431 37.81 -4.40 -31.31
N LEU A 432 36.66 -3.95 -30.81
CA LEU A 432 35.42 -4.75 -30.76
C LEU A 432 34.93 -5.06 -32.19
N ASP A 433 34.94 -4.10 -33.11
CA ASP A 433 34.50 -4.26 -34.47
C ASP A 433 35.42 -5.21 -35.24
N SER A 434 36.74 -5.11 -35.02
CA SER A 434 37.71 -6.03 -35.56
C SER A 434 37.49 -7.47 -35.08
N LEU A 435 37.25 -7.68 -33.79
CA LEU A 435 36.99 -9.00 -33.22
C LEU A 435 35.67 -9.60 -33.77
N ARG A 436 34.63 -8.79 -33.90
CA ARG A 436 33.35 -9.21 -34.51
C ARG A 436 33.52 -9.63 -35.97
N SER A 437 34.36 -8.90 -36.71
CA SER A 437 34.71 -9.25 -38.08
C SER A 437 35.46 -10.59 -38.15
N ILE A 438 36.42 -10.83 -37.25
CA ILE A 438 37.14 -12.10 -37.13
C ILE A 438 36.18 -13.25 -36.80
N SER A 439 35.29 -13.09 -35.81
CA SER A 439 34.30 -14.11 -35.46
C SER A 439 33.34 -14.41 -36.62
N LYS A 440 32.83 -13.40 -37.31
CA LYS A 440 31.93 -13.56 -38.44
C LYS A 440 32.63 -14.23 -39.61
N ASN A 441 33.85 -13.81 -39.95
CA ASN A 441 34.65 -14.42 -41.03
C ASN A 441 35.04 -15.85 -40.66
N GLY A 442 35.34 -16.14 -39.38
CA GLY A 442 35.61 -17.47 -38.90
C GLY A 442 34.42 -18.42 -39.06
N LYS A 443 33.19 -17.95 -38.75
CA LYS A 443 31.96 -18.75 -38.97
C LYS A 443 31.73 -19.02 -40.47
N ALA A 444 31.94 -18.03 -41.34
CA ALA A 444 31.86 -18.23 -42.78
C ALA A 444 32.93 -19.20 -43.28
N ALA A 445 34.12 -19.20 -42.69
CA ALA A 445 35.15 -20.19 -42.96
C ALA A 445 34.74 -21.61 -42.55
N LEU A 446 34.04 -21.78 -41.41
CA LEU A 446 33.48 -23.07 -41.01
C LEU A 446 32.46 -23.61 -42.04
N ASP A 447 31.62 -22.75 -42.59
CA ASP A 447 30.65 -23.10 -43.63
C ASP A 447 31.38 -23.51 -44.93
N ASN A 448 32.44 -22.80 -45.30
CA ASN A 448 33.27 -23.16 -46.43
C ASN A 448 34.01 -24.50 -46.24
N ILE A 449 34.53 -24.76 -45.03
CA ILE A 449 35.11 -26.06 -44.65
C ILE A 449 34.07 -27.16 -44.81
N LEU A 450 32.85 -26.93 -44.26
CA LEU A 450 31.77 -27.90 -44.37
C LEU A 450 31.45 -28.24 -45.83
N GLN A 451 31.28 -27.22 -46.65
CA GLN A 451 30.98 -27.41 -48.09
C GLN A 451 32.10 -28.16 -48.79
N ARG A 452 33.36 -27.78 -48.58
CA ARG A 452 34.52 -28.47 -49.13
C ARG A 452 34.61 -29.93 -48.69
N GLU A 453 34.36 -30.21 -47.42
CA GLU A 453 34.37 -31.57 -46.90
C GLU A 453 33.18 -32.41 -47.42
N ILE A 454 32.02 -31.80 -47.67
CA ILE A 454 30.88 -32.40 -48.37
C ILE A 454 31.29 -32.78 -49.81
N ASP A 455 31.93 -31.90 -50.53
CA ASP A 455 32.33 -32.09 -51.90
C ASP A 455 33.44 -33.18 -52.04
N ALA A 456 34.39 -33.19 -51.08
CA ALA A 456 35.49 -34.14 -51.03
C ALA A 456 35.07 -35.55 -50.64
N THR A 457 34.11 -35.68 -49.65
CA THR A 457 33.67 -37.00 -49.14
C THR A 457 32.43 -37.54 -49.83
N GLY A 458 31.68 -36.70 -50.52
CA GLY A 458 30.38 -37.04 -51.12
C GLY A 458 29.30 -37.32 -50.06
N ILE A 459 29.49 -36.86 -48.82
CA ILE A 459 28.55 -37.03 -47.72
C ILE A 459 27.73 -35.76 -47.56
N THR A 460 26.57 -35.67 -48.17
CA THR A 460 25.69 -34.47 -48.11
C THR A 460 25.06 -34.21 -46.75
N SER A 461 25.13 -35.15 -45.79
CA SER A 461 24.56 -35.05 -44.45
C SER A 461 25.55 -34.59 -43.40
N LEU A 462 26.75 -34.14 -43.77
CA LEU A 462 27.71 -33.59 -42.83
C LEU A 462 27.13 -32.35 -42.13
N LYS A 463 27.46 -32.18 -40.85
CA LYS A 463 27.14 -30.98 -40.08
C LYS A 463 28.35 -30.60 -39.25
N ILE A 464 28.73 -29.37 -39.25
CA ILE A 464 29.59 -28.82 -38.21
C ILE A 464 28.68 -28.33 -37.06
N ALA A 465 28.97 -28.78 -35.83
CA ALA A 465 28.25 -28.38 -34.64
C ALA A 465 29.25 -28.16 -33.51
N PHE A 466 28.82 -27.48 -32.49
CA PHE A 466 29.62 -27.13 -31.30
C PHE A 466 29.18 -27.93 -30.10
N ASN A 467 30.14 -28.32 -29.24
CA ASN A 467 29.93 -28.97 -27.98
C ASN A 467 30.93 -28.43 -26.96
N ASN A 468 30.43 -28.06 -25.76
CA ASN A 468 31.25 -27.46 -24.68
C ASN A 468 32.43 -28.32 -24.18
N VAL A 469 32.44 -29.63 -24.50
CA VAL A 469 33.52 -30.56 -24.07
C VAL A 469 34.58 -30.70 -25.17
N PHE A 470 34.20 -30.72 -26.44
CA PHE A 470 35.07 -31.08 -27.56
C PHE A 470 35.26 -29.92 -28.55
N GLY A 471 34.54 -28.79 -28.40
CA GLY A 471 34.55 -27.69 -29.33
C GLY A 471 33.75 -27.95 -30.62
N TYR A 472 34.18 -27.36 -31.73
CA TYR A 472 33.60 -27.64 -33.05
C TYR A 472 33.97 -29.01 -33.55
N TYR A 473 32.97 -29.74 -34.10
CA TYR A 473 33.14 -31.08 -34.64
C TYR A 473 32.30 -31.28 -35.89
N ILE A 474 32.78 -32.19 -36.76
CA ILE A 474 32.02 -32.66 -37.90
C ILE A 474 31.24 -33.92 -37.46
N GLU A 475 29.90 -33.86 -37.59
CA GLU A 475 29.04 -35.03 -37.31
C GLU A 475 28.78 -35.82 -38.59
N VAL A 476 29.10 -37.12 -38.53
CA VAL A 476 28.93 -38.07 -39.58
C VAL A 476 27.97 -39.17 -39.14
N ARG A 477 26.88 -39.40 -39.91
CA ARG A 477 25.97 -40.52 -39.62
C ARG A 477 26.66 -41.85 -39.77
N ASN A 478 26.33 -42.85 -38.98
CA ASN A 478 26.94 -44.19 -39.04
C ASN A 478 26.85 -44.87 -40.42
N THR A 479 25.86 -44.48 -41.25
CA THR A 479 25.69 -44.97 -42.63
C THR A 479 26.81 -44.55 -43.57
N HIS A 480 27.60 -43.53 -43.22
CA HIS A 480 28.65 -42.96 -44.08
C HIS A 480 30.05 -43.02 -43.44
N LYS A 481 30.23 -43.75 -42.33
CA LYS A 481 31.49 -43.84 -41.60
C LYS A 481 32.66 -44.36 -42.47
N ASP A 482 32.38 -45.20 -43.43
CA ASP A 482 33.41 -45.79 -44.29
C ASP A 482 33.95 -44.80 -45.36
N LYS A 483 33.29 -43.63 -45.51
CA LYS A 483 33.74 -42.57 -46.41
C LYS A 483 34.52 -41.46 -45.69
N VAL A 484 34.76 -41.62 -44.39
CA VAL A 484 35.49 -40.61 -43.61
C VAL A 484 36.96 -40.65 -43.92
N PRO A 485 37.63 -39.55 -44.27
CA PRO A 485 39.07 -39.50 -44.52
C PRO A 485 39.89 -39.93 -43.32
N PRO A 486 40.99 -40.63 -43.48
CA PRO A 486 41.88 -41.08 -42.39
C PRO A 486 42.55 -39.92 -41.64
N THR A 487 42.54 -38.72 -42.21
CA THR A 487 43.06 -37.51 -41.60
C THR A 487 42.15 -36.93 -40.54
N TRP A 488 40.90 -37.37 -40.48
CA TRP A 488 39.97 -36.89 -39.44
C TRP A 488 40.16 -37.64 -38.12
N ILE A 489 40.23 -36.94 -37.04
CA ILE A 489 40.41 -37.47 -35.70
C ILE A 489 39.05 -37.70 -35.02
N ARG A 490 38.70 -38.97 -34.77
CA ARG A 490 37.44 -39.32 -34.07
C ARG A 490 37.53 -38.95 -32.59
N LYS A 491 36.54 -38.18 -32.11
CA LYS A 491 36.44 -37.75 -30.71
C LYS A 491 35.36 -38.47 -29.93
N GLN A 492 34.22 -38.76 -30.57
CA GLN A 492 33.09 -39.39 -29.89
C GLN A 492 32.31 -40.29 -30.84
N THR A 493 31.87 -41.44 -30.35
CA THR A 493 30.93 -42.32 -31.03
C THR A 493 29.59 -42.25 -30.30
N LEU A 494 28.52 -41.95 -31.07
CA LEU A 494 27.15 -41.94 -30.64
C LEU A 494 26.40 -43.15 -31.22
N VAL A 495 25.17 -43.39 -30.76
CA VAL A 495 24.34 -44.50 -31.25
C VAL A 495 24.06 -44.38 -32.77
N SER A 496 23.90 -43.15 -33.28
CA SER A 496 23.47 -42.86 -34.69
C SER A 496 24.52 -42.11 -35.53
N ALA A 497 25.61 -41.62 -34.94
CA ALA A 497 26.61 -40.77 -35.56
C ALA A 497 27.96 -40.88 -34.88
N GLU A 498 29.03 -40.49 -35.58
CA GLU A 498 30.36 -40.28 -35.03
C GLU A 498 30.78 -38.83 -35.20
N ARG A 499 31.58 -38.32 -34.23
CA ARG A 499 32.03 -36.92 -34.20
C ARG A 499 33.53 -36.87 -34.45
N TYR A 500 33.93 -36.07 -35.40
CA TYR A 500 35.31 -35.91 -35.85
C TYR A 500 35.78 -34.47 -35.74
N ILE A 501 37.10 -34.29 -35.62
CA ILE A 501 37.77 -33.01 -35.69
C ILE A 501 38.86 -33.07 -36.78
N THR A 502 39.13 -31.93 -37.39
CA THR A 502 40.27 -31.74 -38.29
C THR A 502 41.25 -30.73 -37.68
N PRO A 503 42.54 -30.73 -38.03
CA PRO A 503 43.48 -29.71 -37.55
C PRO A 503 43.06 -28.30 -37.92
N GLU A 504 42.55 -28.10 -39.14
CA GLU A 504 42.04 -26.82 -39.64
C GLU A 504 40.81 -26.37 -38.86
N LEU A 505 39.85 -27.26 -38.58
CA LEU A 505 38.68 -26.94 -37.75
C LEU A 505 39.09 -26.49 -36.38
N LYS A 506 40.14 -27.09 -35.79
CA LYS A 506 40.63 -26.71 -34.49
C LYS A 506 41.31 -25.33 -34.46
N GLU A 507 42.05 -24.98 -35.52
CA GLU A 507 42.65 -23.64 -35.65
C GLU A 507 41.60 -22.54 -35.75
N TYR A 508 40.54 -22.75 -36.56
CA TYR A 508 39.43 -21.81 -36.63
C TYR A 508 38.62 -21.73 -35.32
N GLU A 509 38.46 -22.87 -34.63
CA GLU A 509 37.86 -22.90 -33.31
C GLU A 509 38.59 -21.99 -32.31
N GLU A 510 39.91 -22.14 -32.21
CA GLU A 510 40.73 -21.32 -31.29
C GLU A 510 40.62 -19.82 -31.62
N LYS A 511 40.61 -19.46 -32.91
CA LYS A 511 40.40 -18.07 -33.37
C LYS A 511 39.00 -17.54 -33.04
N ILE A 512 37.94 -18.32 -33.27
CA ILE A 512 36.55 -17.92 -33.02
C ILE A 512 36.30 -17.81 -31.51
N MET A 513 36.65 -18.84 -30.71
CA MET A 513 36.40 -18.85 -29.29
C MET A 513 37.18 -17.73 -28.57
N GLY A 514 38.45 -17.54 -28.92
CA GLY A 514 39.25 -16.44 -28.40
C GLY A 514 38.66 -15.06 -28.70
N ALA A 515 38.14 -14.88 -29.92
CA ALA A 515 37.44 -13.67 -30.30
C ALA A 515 36.10 -13.48 -29.54
N GLU A 516 35.29 -14.54 -29.39
CA GLU A 516 34.00 -14.46 -28.67
C GLU A 516 34.16 -14.16 -27.16
N GLU A 517 35.15 -14.79 -26.50
CA GLU A 517 35.48 -14.48 -25.09
C GLU A 517 35.93 -13.03 -24.93
N ARG A 518 36.81 -12.54 -25.84
CA ARG A 518 37.30 -11.17 -25.81
C ARG A 518 36.22 -10.16 -26.13
N ILE A 519 35.29 -10.45 -27.10
CA ILE A 519 34.10 -9.64 -27.37
C ILE A 519 33.25 -9.50 -26.12
N SER A 520 32.92 -10.61 -25.46
CA SER A 520 32.09 -10.60 -24.25
C SER A 520 32.73 -9.77 -23.12
N ALA A 521 34.05 -9.91 -22.93
CA ALA A 521 34.77 -9.14 -21.93
C ALA A 521 34.75 -7.63 -22.27
N LEU A 522 35.03 -7.27 -23.52
CA LEU A 522 35.09 -5.89 -23.97
C LEU A 522 33.73 -5.20 -23.97
N GLU A 523 32.67 -5.89 -24.41
CA GLU A 523 31.28 -5.39 -24.30
C GLU A 523 30.90 -5.12 -22.85
N SER A 524 31.25 -6.02 -21.91
CA SER A 524 30.99 -5.85 -20.49
C SER A 524 31.75 -4.67 -19.88
N GLU A 525 33.00 -4.46 -20.34
CA GLU A 525 33.82 -3.32 -19.90
C GLU A 525 33.24 -1.99 -20.42
N ILE A 526 32.93 -1.89 -21.72
CA ILE A 526 32.34 -0.68 -22.32
C ILE A 526 30.99 -0.37 -21.67
N PHE A 527 30.16 -1.39 -21.46
CA PHE A 527 28.87 -1.23 -20.77
C PHE A 527 29.02 -0.73 -19.33
N SER A 528 30.00 -1.24 -18.58
CA SER A 528 30.31 -0.77 -17.24
C SER A 528 30.76 0.69 -17.23
N GLN A 529 31.61 1.10 -18.19
CA GLN A 529 32.06 2.49 -18.36
C GLN A 529 30.86 3.41 -18.67
N LEU A 530 29.91 2.95 -19.48
CA LEU A 530 28.69 3.70 -19.76
C LEU A 530 27.86 3.89 -18.49
N LEU A 531 27.64 2.84 -17.69
CA LEU A 531 26.93 2.95 -16.42
C LEU A 531 27.60 3.95 -15.47
N ASP A 532 28.94 3.96 -15.41
CA ASP A 532 29.69 4.92 -14.58
C ASP A 532 29.52 6.36 -15.06
N ALA A 533 29.49 6.58 -16.38
CA ALA A 533 29.22 7.90 -16.94
C ALA A 533 27.78 8.36 -16.62
N LEU A 534 26.79 7.50 -16.80
CA LEU A 534 25.38 7.79 -16.51
C LEU A 534 25.13 8.06 -15.02
N SER A 535 25.87 7.40 -14.12
CA SER A 535 25.75 7.58 -12.68
C SER A 535 25.99 9.01 -12.20
N ARG A 536 26.70 9.83 -12.97
CA ARG A 536 26.92 11.26 -12.67
C ARG A 536 25.69 12.12 -12.86
N HIS A 537 24.67 11.61 -13.56
CA HIS A 537 23.44 12.34 -13.89
C HIS A 537 22.24 11.92 -13.04
N ILE A 538 22.43 11.03 -12.06
CA ILE A 538 21.35 10.44 -11.24
C ILE A 538 20.48 11.51 -10.57
N GLU A 539 21.08 12.51 -9.93
CA GLU A 539 20.35 13.57 -9.24
C GLU A 539 19.44 14.34 -10.22
N ALA A 540 19.95 14.71 -11.37
CA ALA A 540 19.19 15.42 -12.39
C ALA A 540 18.06 14.55 -12.99
N LEU A 541 18.32 13.24 -13.21
CA LEU A 541 17.30 12.30 -13.69
C LEU A 541 16.18 12.13 -12.66
N ASN A 542 16.50 11.99 -11.37
CA ASN A 542 15.52 11.90 -10.30
C ASN A 542 14.71 13.20 -10.17
N ALA A 543 15.34 14.38 -10.28
CA ALA A 543 14.64 15.66 -10.28
C ALA A 543 13.66 15.77 -11.46
N GLY A 544 14.08 15.35 -12.65
CA GLY A 544 13.21 15.29 -13.83
C GLY A 544 12.04 14.33 -13.66
N ALA A 545 12.29 13.13 -13.13
CA ALA A 545 11.27 12.12 -12.84
C ALA A 545 10.19 12.64 -11.86
N ALA A 546 10.62 13.33 -10.79
CA ALA A 546 9.70 13.89 -9.80
C ALA A 546 8.80 14.98 -10.39
N ILE A 547 9.34 15.83 -11.31
CA ILE A 547 8.54 16.85 -11.99
C ILE A 547 7.57 16.20 -12.98
N ALA A 548 8.01 15.22 -13.75
CA ALA A 548 7.17 14.47 -14.68
C ALA A 548 6.03 13.76 -13.92
N ALA A 549 6.32 13.12 -12.78
CA ALA A 549 5.29 12.52 -11.92
C ALA A 549 4.25 13.56 -11.43
N ARG A 550 4.69 14.76 -11.07
CA ARG A 550 3.79 15.85 -10.67
C ARG A 550 2.88 16.29 -11.80
N ILE A 551 3.42 16.46 -13.02
CA ILE A 551 2.64 16.81 -14.21
C ILE A 551 1.64 15.69 -14.54
N ASP A 552 2.05 14.43 -14.42
CA ASP A 552 1.21 13.26 -14.65
C ASP A 552 0.01 13.19 -13.68
N VAL A 553 0.21 13.51 -12.40
CA VAL A 553 -0.91 13.58 -11.43
C VAL A 553 -1.87 14.71 -11.77
N LEU A 554 -1.37 15.90 -12.14
CA LEU A 554 -2.22 17.03 -12.55
C LEU A 554 -3.04 16.69 -13.81
N LEU A 555 -2.40 16.02 -14.77
CA LEU A 555 -3.06 15.49 -15.96
C LEU A 555 -4.11 14.43 -15.61
N SER A 556 -3.77 13.48 -14.73
CA SER A 556 -4.69 12.44 -14.26
C SER A 556 -5.95 13.03 -13.63
N ASN A 557 -5.78 14.06 -12.80
CA ASN A 557 -6.91 14.77 -12.18
C ASN A 557 -7.81 15.47 -13.24
N ALA A 558 -7.24 16.02 -14.30
CA ALA A 558 -8.01 16.61 -15.40
C ALA A 558 -8.78 15.54 -16.21
N LEU A 559 -8.15 14.39 -16.47
CA LEU A 559 -8.78 13.26 -17.15
C LEU A 559 -9.93 12.68 -16.30
N ALA A 560 -9.69 12.49 -15.00
CA ALA A 560 -10.72 12.04 -14.07
C ALA A 560 -11.90 13.02 -13.99
N ALA A 561 -11.62 14.34 -14.06
CA ALA A 561 -12.64 15.38 -14.07
C ALA A 561 -13.50 15.34 -15.34
N GLU A 562 -12.91 15.12 -16.49
CA GLU A 562 -13.66 14.98 -17.76
C GLU A 562 -14.55 13.75 -17.74
N GLU A 563 -13.99 12.61 -17.39
CA GLU A 563 -14.72 11.34 -17.32
C GLU A 563 -15.83 11.35 -16.27
N GLY A 564 -15.58 11.95 -15.09
CA GLY A 564 -16.52 12.00 -13.97
C GLY A 564 -17.44 13.22 -14.01
N ARG A 565 -17.29 14.13 -14.98
CA ARG A 565 -17.99 15.42 -15.00
C ARG A 565 -17.83 16.14 -13.67
N TYR A 566 -16.58 16.21 -13.17
CA TYR A 566 -16.23 16.92 -11.96
C TYR A 566 -16.03 18.40 -12.26
N ILE A 567 -16.20 19.20 -11.24
CA ILE A 567 -16.07 20.65 -11.35
C ILE A 567 -14.91 21.15 -10.47
N ARG A 568 -14.38 22.32 -10.83
CA ARG A 568 -13.40 23.01 -10.01
C ARG A 568 -14.04 23.48 -8.70
N PRO A 569 -13.54 23.02 -7.52
CA PRO A 569 -13.99 23.54 -6.24
C PRO A 569 -13.37 24.92 -5.98
N GLU A 570 -14.07 25.75 -5.21
CA GLU A 570 -13.52 26.92 -4.55
C GLU A 570 -12.92 26.48 -3.20
N VAL A 571 -11.60 26.61 -3.03
CA VAL A 571 -10.91 26.30 -1.76
C VAL A 571 -10.45 27.60 -1.10
N ASN A 572 -10.84 27.81 0.15
CA ASN A 572 -10.60 29.05 0.88
C ASN A 572 -10.37 28.80 2.38
N ASP A 573 -10.04 29.85 3.13
CA ASP A 573 -9.76 29.79 4.58
C ASP A 573 -10.99 29.91 5.47
N SER A 574 -12.20 29.89 4.92
CA SER A 574 -13.43 29.92 5.70
C SER A 574 -13.63 28.65 6.53
N PHE A 575 -14.66 28.67 7.38
CA PHE A 575 -15.12 27.48 8.13
C PHE A 575 -16.34 26.81 7.47
N ILE A 576 -16.64 27.16 6.21
CA ILE A 576 -17.82 26.69 5.49
C ILE A 576 -17.46 25.55 4.58
N ILE A 577 -18.26 24.49 4.59
CA ILE A 577 -18.31 23.44 3.57
C ILE A 577 -19.69 23.54 2.93
N ASP A 578 -19.77 24.02 1.69
CA ASP A 578 -20.99 24.11 0.91
C ASP A 578 -20.84 23.29 -0.38
N ILE A 579 -21.47 22.13 -0.41
CA ILE A 579 -21.47 21.20 -1.53
C ILE A 579 -22.88 21.14 -2.10
N ARG A 580 -23.03 21.47 -3.37
CA ARG A 580 -24.31 21.42 -4.08
C ARG A 580 -24.32 20.25 -5.04
N GLU A 581 -25.37 19.43 -4.94
CA GLU A 581 -25.56 18.23 -5.76
C GLU A 581 -24.29 17.37 -5.85
N GLY A 582 -23.68 17.14 -4.68
CA GLY A 582 -22.51 16.27 -4.56
C GLY A 582 -22.85 14.81 -4.87
N ARG A 583 -21.89 14.08 -5.42
CA ARG A 583 -22.00 12.67 -5.79
C ARG A 583 -20.86 11.89 -5.15
N HIS A 584 -21.07 10.61 -4.88
CA HIS A 584 -20.02 9.75 -4.32
C HIS A 584 -19.14 9.22 -5.46
N PRO A 585 -17.84 9.58 -5.53
CA PRO A 585 -16.99 9.29 -6.69
C PRO A 585 -16.88 7.80 -7.00
N VAL A 586 -16.84 6.95 -5.98
CA VAL A 586 -16.67 5.50 -6.15
C VAL A 586 -18.02 4.83 -6.48
N ILE A 587 -19.08 5.12 -5.71
CA ILE A 587 -20.38 4.47 -5.90
C ILE A 587 -20.96 4.84 -7.27
N GLU A 588 -20.86 6.10 -7.67
CA GLU A 588 -21.35 6.57 -8.98
C GLU A 588 -20.79 5.74 -10.15
N ARG A 589 -19.50 5.37 -10.06
CA ARG A 589 -18.80 4.60 -11.11
C ARG A 589 -19.06 3.08 -11.04
N GLN A 590 -19.67 2.60 -9.97
CA GLN A 590 -20.02 1.18 -9.79
C GLN A 590 -21.50 0.89 -10.06
N LEU A 591 -22.32 1.93 -10.25
CA LEU A 591 -23.73 1.76 -10.59
C LEU A 591 -23.87 1.12 -11.97
N PRO A 592 -24.90 0.26 -12.15
CA PRO A 592 -25.23 -0.30 -13.46
C PRO A 592 -25.47 0.80 -14.51
N PRO A 593 -25.16 0.54 -15.78
CA PRO A 593 -25.46 1.49 -16.85
C PRO A 593 -26.94 1.87 -16.88
N GLY A 594 -27.22 3.18 -16.82
CA GLY A 594 -28.58 3.72 -16.83
C GLY A 594 -29.18 4.02 -15.45
N GLU A 595 -28.51 3.63 -14.37
CA GLU A 595 -28.91 4.04 -13.01
C GLU A 595 -28.10 5.29 -12.58
N PRO A 596 -28.73 6.49 -12.49
CA PRO A 596 -28.02 7.67 -12.05
C PRO A 596 -27.80 7.65 -10.53
N TYR A 597 -26.65 8.15 -10.09
CA TYR A 597 -26.43 8.43 -8.67
C TYR A 597 -27.31 9.61 -8.23
N ILE A 598 -27.99 9.47 -7.09
CA ILE A 598 -28.81 10.54 -6.52
C ILE A 598 -27.89 11.51 -5.76
N SER A 599 -27.69 12.67 -6.36
CA SER A 599 -26.86 13.73 -5.80
C SER A 599 -27.49 14.38 -4.57
N ASN A 600 -26.67 14.93 -3.67
CA ASN A 600 -27.15 15.57 -2.45
C ASN A 600 -26.34 16.83 -2.14
N SER A 601 -27.03 17.83 -1.57
CA SER A 601 -26.42 19.07 -1.13
C SER A 601 -26.21 19.07 0.38
N VAL A 602 -25.01 19.47 0.82
CA VAL A 602 -24.62 19.54 2.24
C VAL A 602 -23.96 20.87 2.50
N ARG A 603 -24.45 21.60 3.49
CA ARG A 603 -23.82 22.82 3.97
C ARG A 603 -23.57 22.77 5.45
N LEU A 604 -22.32 22.85 5.84
CA LEU A 604 -21.83 22.91 7.21
C LEU A 604 -21.11 24.26 7.44
N ASP A 605 -21.32 24.86 8.59
CA ASP A 605 -20.60 26.04 9.05
C ASP A 605 -20.43 25.98 10.58
N SER A 606 -19.59 26.84 11.15
CA SER A 606 -19.35 26.83 12.60
C SER A 606 -20.36 27.66 13.41
N ASP A 607 -21.27 28.38 12.76
CA ASP A 607 -22.14 29.37 13.40
C ASP A 607 -23.62 28.98 13.43
N SER A 608 -24.11 28.33 12.39
CA SER A 608 -25.54 27.97 12.26
C SER A 608 -25.80 26.50 12.06
N ARG A 609 -24.89 25.77 11.38
CA ARG A 609 -25.00 24.35 11.07
C ARG A 609 -23.71 23.64 11.35
N GLN A 610 -23.28 23.68 12.60
CA GLN A 610 -22.08 22.98 13.04
C GLN A 610 -22.26 21.46 12.95
N ILE A 611 -23.44 20.98 13.39
CA ILE A 611 -23.77 19.57 13.45
C ILE A 611 -25.04 19.32 12.64
N ILE A 612 -24.98 18.43 11.68
CA ILE A 612 -26.14 17.92 10.95
C ILE A 612 -26.44 16.52 11.44
N MET A 613 -27.61 16.36 12.09
CA MET A 613 -28.17 15.07 12.48
C MET A 613 -28.89 14.48 11.28
N ILE A 614 -28.51 13.27 10.86
CA ILE A 614 -29.09 12.63 9.68
C ILE A 614 -29.82 11.36 10.11
N THR A 615 -31.15 11.40 10.06
CA THR A 615 -32.01 10.25 10.37
C THR A 615 -32.52 9.56 9.09
N GLY A 616 -32.98 8.37 9.23
CA GLY A 616 -33.55 7.61 8.13
C GLY A 616 -33.28 6.10 8.26
N PRO A 617 -33.97 5.26 7.49
CA PRO A 617 -33.82 3.81 7.55
C PRO A 617 -32.46 3.34 7.08
N ASN A 618 -32.12 2.08 7.43
CA ASN A 618 -30.95 1.42 6.84
C ASN A 618 -31.16 1.27 5.33
N MET A 619 -30.09 1.24 4.54
CA MET A 619 -30.10 1.23 3.07
C MET A 619 -30.57 2.52 2.40
N SER A 620 -30.93 3.57 3.16
CA SER A 620 -31.31 4.87 2.57
C SER A 620 -30.15 5.66 1.97
N GLY A 621 -28.90 5.31 2.28
CA GLY A 621 -27.71 5.98 1.76
C GLY A 621 -27.05 6.97 2.73
N LYS A 622 -27.39 6.94 4.03
CA LYS A 622 -26.77 7.80 5.07
C LYS A 622 -25.24 7.73 5.05
N SER A 623 -24.68 6.51 5.16
CA SER A 623 -23.23 6.28 5.17
C SER A 623 -22.55 6.74 3.88
N ALA A 624 -23.20 6.55 2.72
CA ALA A 624 -22.71 7.03 1.43
C ALA A 624 -22.61 8.56 1.39
N LEU A 625 -23.62 9.26 1.94
CA LEU A 625 -23.64 10.73 2.03
C LEU A 625 -22.51 11.27 2.93
N LEU A 626 -22.27 10.63 4.09
CA LEU A 626 -21.16 11.01 4.97
C LEU A 626 -19.83 10.88 4.25
N ARG A 627 -19.57 9.70 3.69
CA ARG A 627 -18.32 9.41 2.94
C ARG A 627 -18.16 10.36 1.74
N GLN A 628 -19.20 10.59 0.97
CA GLN A 628 -19.22 11.55 -0.13
C GLN A 628 -18.70 12.92 0.28
N THR A 629 -19.20 13.48 1.38
CA THR A 629 -18.80 14.79 1.89
C THR A 629 -17.31 14.84 2.23
N ALA A 630 -16.81 13.81 2.94
CA ALA A 630 -15.39 13.73 3.28
C ALA A 630 -14.50 13.53 2.05
N LEU A 631 -14.90 12.68 1.10
CA LEU A 631 -14.14 12.46 -0.14
C LEU A 631 -14.08 13.69 -1.03
N ILE A 632 -15.16 14.48 -1.10
CA ILE A 632 -15.17 15.76 -1.83
C ILE A 632 -14.22 16.75 -1.17
N ALA A 633 -14.22 16.89 0.16
CA ALA A 633 -13.30 17.77 0.88
C ALA A 633 -11.84 17.31 0.70
N LEU A 634 -11.58 16.00 0.76
CA LEU A 634 -10.26 15.42 0.55
C LEU A 634 -9.74 15.67 -0.87
N LEU A 635 -10.55 15.42 -1.90
CA LEU A 635 -10.20 15.66 -3.29
C LEU A 635 -9.90 17.15 -3.54
N ALA A 636 -10.73 18.05 -3.00
CA ALA A 636 -10.50 19.49 -3.11
C ALA A 636 -9.13 19.89 -2.54
N GLN A 637 -8.75 19.37 -1.38
CA GLN A 637 -7.48 19.68 -0.72
C GLN A 637 -6.27 18.92 -1.31
N THR A 638 -6.49 17.92 -2.15
CA THR A 638 -5.41 17.36 -2.99
C THR A 638 -5.12 18.21 -4.22
N GLY A 639 -5.99 19.17 -4.54
CA GLY A 639 -5.93 19.98 -5.75
C GLY A 639 -6.58 19.29 -6.95
N SER A 640 -7.59 18.46 -6.71
CA SER A 640 -8.40 17.81 -7.74
C SER A 640 -9.77 18.46 -7.88
N PHE A 641 -10.38 18.33 -9.06
CA PHE A 641 -11.78 18.64 -9.25
C PHE A 641 -12.67 17.64 -8.50
N VAL A 642 -13.90 18.00 -8.21
CA VAL A 642 -14.80 17.26 -7.32
C VAL A 642 -16.13 16.90 -7.99
N PRO A 643 -16.74 15.76 -7.64
CA PRO A 643 -18.03 15.32 -8.16
C PRO A 643 -19.20 16.10 -7.54
N ALA A 644 -19.42 17.31 -7.99
CA ALA A 644 -20.50 18.17 -7.52
C ALA A 644 -20.98 19.08 -8.65
N GLU A 645 -22.08 19.82 -8.45
CA GLU A 645 -22.51 20.90 -9.33
C GLU A 645 -21.82 22.23 -8.94
N ALA A 646 -21.62 22.44 -7.63
CA ALA A 646 -20.81 23.50 -7.08
C ALA A 646 -20.24 23.06 -5.72
N ALA A 647 -19.02 23.52 -5.37
CA ALA A 647 -18.42 23.25 -4.09
C ALA A 647 -17.54 24.41 -3.63
N SER A 648 -17.81 24.92 -2.42
CA SER A 648 -16.94 25.87 -1.71
C SER A 648 -16.49 25.20 -0.43
N ILE A 649 -15.19 24.94 -0.32
CA ILE A 649 -14.58 24.13 0.73
C ILE A 649 -13.63 25.02 1.55
N GLY A 650 -14.06 25.36 2.76
CA GLY A 650 -13.16 25.91 3.77
C GLY A 650 -12.23 24.84 4.30
N ILE A 651 -10.93 25.16 4.42
CA ILE A 651 -9.87 24.22 4.81
C ILE A 651 -10.29 23.36 6.00
N VAL A 652 -10.04 22.07 5.85
CA VAL A 652 -10.19 21.03 6.88
C VAL A 652 -8.79 20.56 7.28
N ASP A 653 -8.47 20.62 8.57
CA ASP A 653 -7.17 20.20 9.07
C ASP A 653 -7.13 18.73 9.53
N LYS A 654 -8.30 18.19 9.86
CA LYS A 654 -8.45 16.78 10.28
C LYS A 654 -9.77 16.23 9.77
N ILE A 655 -9.73 15.04 9.19
CA ILE A 655 -10.94 14.29 8.84
C ILE A 655 -10.99 13.05 9.72
N PHE A 656 -12.08 12.92 10.48
CA PHE A 656 -12.33 11.78 11.34
C PHE A 656 -13.59 11.05 10.88
N THR A 657 -13.49 9.73 10.83
CA THR A 657 -14.62 8.90 10.47
C THR A 657 -14.82 7.77 11.47
N ARG A 658 -16.04 7.62 11.95
CA ARG A 658 -16.50 6.43 12.64
C ARG A 658 -17.68 5.87 11.84
N VAL A 659 -17.41 4.88 10.99
CA VAL A 659 -18.37 4.32 10.04
C VAL A 659 -18.35 2.79 10.13
N GLY A 660 -19.50 2.18 10.42
CA GLY A 660 -19.70 0.73 10.40
C GLY A 660 -19.05 -0.03 11.58
N ALA A 661 -19.53 -1.23 11.86
CA ALA A 661 -18.91 -2.16 12.80
C ALA A 661 -17.81 -2.94 12.07
N SER A 662 -16.55 -2.71 12.42
CA SER A 662 -15.47 -3.62 12.03
C SER A 662 -15.29 -4.67 13.11
N ASP A 663 -15.70 -5.90 12.86
CA ASP A 663 -15.38 -7.02 13.73
C ASP A 663 -13.87 -7.27 13.69
N ASN A 664 -13.16 -6.84 14.72
CA ASN A 664 -11.76 -7.19 14.91
C ASN A 664 -11.63 -8.44 15.78
N LEU A 665 -12.18 -9.56 15.27
CA LEU A 665 -12.14 -10.86 15.93
C LEU A 665 -10.74 -11.34 16.30
N SER A 666 -9.71 -10.80 15.64
CA SER A 666 -8.32 -11.21 15.86
C SER A 666 -7.70 -10.68 17.16
N MET A 667 -8.27 -9.64 17.79
CA MET A 667 -7.77 -9.04 19.03
C MET A 667 -8.64 -9.35 20.25
N GLY A 668 -9.79 -10.03 20.09
CA GLY A 668 -10.70 -10.37 21.19
C GLY A 668 -11.41 -9.18 21.81
N GLU A 669 -11.37 -7.99 21.18
CA GLU A 669 -12.07 -6.80 21.66
C GLU A 669 -13.54 -6.84 21.26
N SER A 670 -14.42 -6.41 22.16
CA SER A 670 -15.83 -6.19 21.83
C SER A 670 -15.97 -5.09 20.78
N THR A 671 -16.88 -5.29 19.80
CA THR A 671 -17.22 -4.28 18.79
C THR A 671 -17.55 -2.92 19.40
N PHE A 672 -18.22 -2.91 20.54
CA PHE A 672 -18.54 -1.69 21.29
C PHE A 672 -17.28 -1.02 21.88
N MET A 673 -16.31 -1.79 22.39
CA MET A 673 -15.05 -1.23 22.89
C MET A 673 -14.23 -0.57 21.77
N VAL A 674 -14.15 -1.22 20.61
CA VAL A 674 -13.50 -0.62 19.43
C VAL A 674 -14.20 0.68 19.05
N GLU A 675 -15.53 0.70 19.04
CA GLU A 675 -16.32 1.90 18.76
C GLU A 675 -16.02 3.04 19.73
N MET A 676 -15.96 2.74 21.03
CA MET A 676 -15.65 3.74 22.04
C MET A 676 -14.21 4.24 21.96
N ASN A 677 -13.26 3.38 21.65
CA ASN A 677 -11.86 3.77 21.43
C ASN A 677 -11.72 4.71 20.23
N GLU A 678 -12.41 4.42 19.12
CA GLU A 678 -12.43 5.30 17.94
C GLU A 678 -13.06 6.66 18.29
N ALA A 679 -14.21 6.67 18.99
CA ALA A 679 -14.89 7.90 19.40
C ALA A 679 -14.02 8.72 20.38
N ALA A 680 -13.37 8.08 21.34
CA ALA A 680 -12.46 8.74 22.28
C ALA A 680 -11.26 9.35 21.56
N ALA A 681 -10.67 8.64 20.59
CA ALA A 681 -9.57 9.18 19.76
C ALA A 681 -9.99 10.43 18.99
N ILE A 682 -11.21 10.47 18.46
CA ILE A 682 -11.77 11.64 17.78
C ILE A 682 -11.94 12.79 18.76
N LEU A 683 -12.64 12.56 19.88
CA LEU A 683 -13.01 13.61 20.85
C LEU A 683 -11.79 14.26 21.52
N ASN A 684 -10.72 13.50 21.75
CA ASN A 684 -9.47 14.01 22.32
C ASN A 684 -8.60 14.79 21.32
N ASN A 685 -8.93 14.76 20.02
CA ASN A 685 -8.11 15.37 18.96
C ASN A 685 -8.86 16.45 18.16
N LEU A 686 -9.92 17.02 18.70
CA LEU A 686 -10.74 18.04 18.02
C LEU A 686 -9.94 19.32 17.71
N SER A 687 -10.25 19.94 16.59
CA SER A 687 -9.81 21.28 16.21
C SER A 687 -10.98 22.08 15.63
N PRO A 688 -10.86 23.41 15.52
CA PRO A 688 -11.90 24.24 14.91
C PRO A 688 -12.17 23.92 13.43
N ARG A 689 -11.20 23.32 12.74
CA ARG A 689 -11.27 22.98 11.32
C ARG A 689 -11.52 21.51 11.06
N SER A 690 -11.76 20.71 12.10
CA SER A 690 -12.02 19.26 11.93
C SER A 690 -13.35 19.01 11.21
N LEU A 691 -13.39 17.99 10.37
CA LEU A 691 -14.60 17.39 9.80
C LEU A 691 -14.79 16.00 10.43
N ILE A 692 -15.94 15.80 11.08
CA ILE A 692 -16.25 14.57 11.80
C ILE A 692 -17.44 13.88 11.16
N LEU A 693 -17.33 12.56 10.96
CA LEU A 693 -18.37 11.70 10.42
C LEU A 693 -18.67 10.59 11.40
N PHE A 694 -19.82 10.65 12.08
CA PHE A 694 -20.32 9.57 12.92
C PHE A 694 -21.45 8.83 12.20
N ASP A 695 -21.33 7.52 12.10
CA ASP A 695 -22.36 6.67 11.49
C ASP A 695 -22.77 5.60 12.48
N GLU A 696 -24.02 5.70 12.92
CA GLU A 696 -24.69 4.75 13.82
C GLU A 696 -23.93 4.49 15.13
N LEU A 697 -23.41 5.54 15.78
CA LEU A 697 -22.70 5.46 17.05
C LEU A 697 -23.67 5.03 18.19
N GLY A 698 -23.19 4.13 19.08
CA GLY A 698 -23.93 3.61 20.23
C GLY A 698 -24.70 2.32 19.97
N ARG A 699 -24.51 1.70 18.79
CA ARG A 699 -25.26 0.50 18.38
C ARG A 699 -24.82 -0.79 19.06
N GLY A 700 -23.60 -0.83 19.61
CA GLY A 700 -23.00 -2.02 20.21
C GLY A 700 -23.42 -2.30 21.65
N THR A 701 -24.35 -1.51 22.24
CA THR A 701 -24.82 -1.64 23.63
C THR A 701 -26.34 -1.55 23.73
N SER A 702 -26.90 -1.46 24.96
CA SER A 702 -28.32 -1.27 25.15
C SER A 702 -28.81 0.03 24.52
N THR A 703 -30.07 0.08 24.08
CA THR A 703 -30.63 1.24 23.37
C THR A 703 -30.49 2.53 24.17
N TYR A 704 -30.80 2.51 25.45
CA TYR A 704 -30.73 3.70 26.32
C TYR A 704 -29.28 4.15 26.59
N ASP A 705 -28.35 3.21 26.80
CA ASP A 705 -26.94 3.55 26.95
C ASP A 705 -26.40 4.15 25.63
N GLY A 706 -26.74 3.55 24.48
CA GLY A 706 -26.35 4.05 23.18
C GLY A 706 -26.86 5.47 22.90
N ILE A 707 -28.14 5.77 23.18
CA ILE A 707 -28.73 7.11 23.05
C ILE A 707 -28.00 8.07 23.99
N SER A 708 -27.79 7.70 25.27
CA SER A 708 -27.15 8.56 26.27
C SER A 708 -25.75 8.94 25.88
N ILE A 709 -24.97 7.98 25.40
CA ILE A 709 -23.59 8.21 24.90
C ILE A 709 -23.61 9.12 23.66
N ALA A 710 -24.44 8.82 22.68
CA ALA A 710 -24.55 9.60 21.45
C ALA A 710 -24.97 11.04 21.74
N TRP A 711 -25.96 11.24 22.63
CA TRP A 711 -26.41 12.56 23.08
C TRP A 711 -25.27 13.35 23.72
N SER A 712 -24.59 12.74 24.70
CA SER A 712 -23.49 13.37 25.42
C SER A 712 -22.31 13.74 24.51
N ILE A 713 -22.02 12.93 23.50
CA ILE A 713 -20.97 13.22 22.50
C ILE A 713 -21.38 14.43 21.63
N VAL A 714 -22.59 14.46 21.13
CA VAL A 714 -23.08 15.59 20.32
C VAL A 714 -23.12 16.88 21.13
N GLU A 715 -23.60 16.84 22.39
CA GLU A 715 -23.58 17.96 23.31
C GLU A 715 -22.15 18.43 23.59
N HIS A 716 -21.22 17.52 23.86
CA HIS A 716 -19.81 17.85 24.07
C HIS A 716 -19.21 18.58 22.86
N ILE A 717 -19.47 18.10 21.65
CA ILE A 717 -18.99 18.73 20.40
C ILE A 717 -19.61 20.11 20.20
N HIS A 718 -20.90 20.28 20.52
CA HIS A 718 -21.59 21.55 20.39
C HIS A 718 -21.10 22.57 21.43
N GLU A 719 -20.97 22.18 22.70
CA GLU A 719 -20.57 23.07 23.82
C GLU A 719 -19.07 23.34 23.87
N ASN A 720 -18.24 22.65 23.06
CA ASN A 720 -16.81 22.87 23.04
C ASN A 720 -16.48 24.26 22.49
N GLY A 721 -16.18 25.20 23.39
CA GLY A 721 -15.88 26.60 23.03
C GLY A 721 -14.55 26.78 22.28
N ALA A 722 -13.60 25.86 22.46
CA ALA A 722 -12.27 25.93 21.85
C ALA A 722 -12.26 25.37 20.42
N ALA A 723 -13.11 24.37 20.16
CA ALA A 723 -13.20 23.74 18.83
C ALA A 723 -14.67 23.56 18.47
N ARG A 724 -15.09 24.11 17.34
CA ARG A 724 -16.44 23.94 16.80
C ARG A 724 -16.35 23.12 15.51
N PRO A 725 -16.02 21.82 15.58
CA PRO A 725 -15.81 21.01 14.40
C PRO A 725 -17.10 20.83 13.62
N ARG A 726 -16.99 20.80 12.30
CA ARG A 726 -18.11 20.51 11.41
C ARG A 726 -18.41 19.02 11.46
N THR A 727 -19.65 18.65 11.81
CA THR A 727 -20.00 17.28 12.11
C THR A 727 -21.22 16.80 11.34
N LEU A 728 -21.12 15.65 10.69
CA LEU A 728 -22.23 14.87 10.18
C LEU A 728 -22.46 13.68 11.10
N PHE A 729 -23.65 13.55 11.65
CA PHE A 729 -24.01 12.48 12.57
C PHE A 729 -25.20 11.70 12.04
N ALA A 730 -24.96 10.55 11.43
CA ALA A 730 -26.01 9.65 10.99
C ALA A 730 -26.44 8.71 12.12
N THR A 731 -27.73 8.63 12.36
CA THR A 731 -28.29 7.81 13.43
C THR A 731 -29.66 7.26 13.07
N HIS A 732 -30.06 6.23 13.76
CA HIS A 732 -31.42 5.69 13.78
C HIS A 732 -32.17 6.02 15.09
N TYR A 733 -31.51 6.70 16.02
CA TYR A 733 -32.12 7.19 17.26
C TYR A 733 -32.91 8.45 16.98
N HIS A 734 -34.23 8.36 16.97
CA HIS A 734 -35.13 9.49 16.69
C HIS A 734 -35.15 10.52 17.83
N GLU A 735 -34.81 10.06 19.04
CA GLU A 735 -34.72 10.89 20.23
C GLU A 735 -33.69 12.01 20.09
N LEU A 736 -32.62 11.78 19.33
CA LEU A 736 -31.61 12.80 19.05
C LEU A 736 -32.13 13.98 18.22
N ASN A 737 -33.26 13.85 17.55
CA ASN A 737 -33.89 14.97 16.83
C ASN A 737 -34.35 16.10 17.76
N GLU A 738 -34.60 15.80 19.05
CA GLU A 738 -34.99 16.81 20.03
C GLU A 738 -33.85 17.82 20.32
N MET A 739 -32.59 17.44 20.02
CA MET A 739 -31.42 18.29 20.26
C MET A 739 -31.50 19.61 19.48
N GLU A 740 -32.07 19.63 18.27
CA GLU A 740 -32.25 20.85 17.47
C GLU A 740 -33.03 21.93 18.23
N LYS A 741 -33.97 21.55 19.10
CA LYS A 741 -34.77 22.50 19.90
C LYS A 741 -33.95 23.15 21.02
N SER A 742 -32.94 22.46 21.51
CA SER A 742 -32.12 22.88 22.67
C SER A 742 -30.79 23.50 22.26
N PHE A 743 -30.28 23.17 21.07
CA PHE A 743 -28.95 23.54 20.62
C PHE A 743 -29.00 24.25 19.25
N SER A 744 -28.67 25.52 19.25
CA SER A 744 -28.87 26.42 18.08
C SER A 744 -28.04 26.11 16.84
N ARG A 745 -26.96 25.33 16.96
CA ARG A 745 -26.05 24.96 15.84
C ARG A 745 -26.24 23.52 15.38
N ILE A 746 -27.29 22.84 15.86
CA ILE A 746 -27.69 21.52 15.41
C ILE A 746 -28.84 21.66 14.43
N ALA A 747 -28.79 20.98 13.31
CA ALA A 747 -29.85 20.92 12.33
C ALA A 747 -30.23 19.48 11.99
N ASN A 748 -31.53 19.18 12.00
CA ASN A 748 -32.01 17.85 11.64
C ASN A 748 -32.28 17.74 10.15
N PHE A 749 -31.83 16.62 9.62
CA PHE A 749 -32.12 16.19 8.24
C PHE A 749 -32.54 14.73 8.23
N ASN A 750 -33.26 14.35 7.21
CA ASN A 750 -33.59 12.96 6.94
C ASN A 750 -33.29 12.57 5.50
N VAL A 751 -33.00 11.31 5.29
CA VAL A 751 -32.93 10.76 3.93
C VAL A 751 -34.32 10.31 3.54
N ALA A 752 -34.88 10.98 2.53
CA ALA A 752 -36.29 10.84 2.17
C ALA A 752 -36.63 9.42 1.69
N VAL A 753 -37.78 8.96 2.19
CA VAL A 753 -38.41 7.69 1.83
C VAL A 753 -39.86 7.99 1.54
N GLU A 754 -40.37 7.47 0.46
CA GLU A 754 -41.79 7.58 0.09
C GLU A 754 -42.43 6.18 0.04
N GLU A 755 -43.68 6.09 0.49
CA GLU A 755 -44.49 4.90 0.36
C GLU A 755 -45.41 5.06 -0.84
N ILE A 756 -45.21 4.29 -1.90
CA ILE A 756 -45.99 4.29 -3.12
C ILE A 756 -46.63 2.91 -3.25
N ASP A 757 -47.94 2.79 -3.25
CA ASP A 757 -48.71 1.55 -3.38
C ASP A 757 -48.33 0.48 -2.35
N GLY A 758 -48.05 0.87 -1.09
CA GLY A 758 -47.65 -0.02 -0.04
C GLY A 758 -46.21 -0.58 -0.19
N LYS A 759 -45.42 0.01 -1.09
CA LYS A 759 -43.99 -0.25 -1.26
C LYS A 759 -43.18 0.94 -0.83
N VAL A 760 -42.15 0.69 -0.06
CA VAL A 760 -41.18 1.73 0.37
C VAL A 760 -40.19 1.96 -0.75
N VAL A 761 -40.13 3.20 -1.22
CA VAL A 761 -39.15 3.69 -2.22
C VAL A 761 -38.15 4.60 -1.55
N PHE A 762 -36.88 4.21 -1.57
CA PHE A 762 -35.78 5.04 -1.04
C PHE A 762 -35.42 6.10 -2.08
N LEU A 763 -35.79 7.35 -1.80
CA LEU A 763 -35.46 8.47 -2.70
C LEU A 763 -33.99 8.87 -2.62
N ARG A 764 -33.28 8.45 -1.57
CA ARG A 764 -31.86 8.75 -1.31
C ARG A 764 -31.52 10.25 -1.35
N LYS A 765 -32.53 11.12 -1.17
CA LYS A 765 -32.38 12.58 -1.17
C LYS A 765 -32.46 13.13 0.25
N LEU A 766 -31.51 13.94 0.64
CA LEU A 766 -31.46 14.61 1.93
C LEU A 766 -32.52 15.74 1.97
N ARG A 767 -33.34 15.77 3.02
CA ARG A 767 -34.37 16.79 3.25
C ARG A 767 -34.25 17.35 4.68
N PRO A 768 -34.51 18.63 4.91
CA PRO A 768 -34.58 19.19 6.25
C PRO A 768 -35.67 18.54 7.11
N GLY A 769 -35.41 18.45 8.41
CA GLY A 769 -36.29 17.87 9.41
C GLY A 769 -35.94 16.43 9.76
N GLY A 770 -36.32 15.93 10.95
CA GLY A 770 -36.11 14.58 11.40
C GLY A 770 -37.15 13.60 10.84
N SER A 771 -36.77 12.31 10.72
CA SER A 771 -37.73 11.22 10.45
C SER A 771 -38.36 10.73 11.72
N ALA A 772 -39.67 10.60 11.73
CA ALA A 772 -40.44 10.11 12.91
C ALA A 772 -40.71 8.58 12.86
N HIS A 773 -40.40 7.91 11.75
CA HIS A 773 -40.75 6.51 11.53
C HIS A 773 -39.53 5.64 11.23
N SER A 774 -39.53 4.44 11.82
CA SER A 774 -38.55 3.40 11.47
C SER A 774 -39.12 2.49 10.37
N PHE A 775 -38.29 2.17 9.37
CA PHE A 775 -38.70 1.31 8.23
C PHE A 775 -38.05 -0.08 8.28
N GLY A 776 -37.55 -0.51 9.43
CA GLY A 776 -36.82 -1.78 9.59
C GLY A 776 -37.62 -3.01 9.12
N ILE A 777 -38.94 -3.06 9.41
CA ILE A 777 -39.83 -4.16 9.01
C ILE A 777 -39.98 -4.15 7.48
N HIS A 778 -40.02 -2.99 6.85
CA HIS A 778 -40.13 -2.90 5.38
C HIS A 778 -38.83 -3.36 4.71
N VAL A 779 -37.66 -3.07 5.29
CA VAL A 779 -36.37 -3.59 4.82
C VAL A 779 -36.32 -5.11 4.97
N ALA A 780 -36.81 -5.68 6.09
CA ALA A 780 -36.92 -7.12 6.29
C ALA A 780 -37.80 -7.79 5.22
N LYS A 781 -38.91 -7.13 4.84
CA LYS A 781 -39.78 -7.58 3.74
C LYS A 781 -39.04 -7.57 2.39
N LEU A 782 -38.29 -6.51 2.10
CA LEU A 782 -37.49 -6.38 0.86
C LEU A 782 -36.39 -7.45 0.80
N ALA A 783 -35.78 -7.81 1.94
CA ALA A 783 -34.79 -8.86 2.07
C ALA A 783 -35.34 -10.28 1.88
N GLY A 784 -36.65 -10.42 1.64
CA GLY A 784 -37.28 -11.74 1.44
C GLY A 784 -37.62 -12.51 2.71
N MET A 785 -37.69 -11.82 3.87
CA MET A 785 -38.12 -12.48 5.11
C MET A 785 -39.54 -13.07 4.97
N PRO A 786 -39.82 -14.25 5.55
CA PRO A 786 -41.14 -14.90 5.45
C PRO A 786 -42.29 -13.96 5.84
N PRO A 787 -43.37 -13.88 5.04
CA PRO A 787 -44.48 -12.93 5.26
C PRO A 787 -45.16 -13.04 6.64
N SER A 788 -45.17 -14.24 7.25
CA SER A 788 -45.72 -14.46 8.59
C SER A 788 -44.90 -13.75 9.67
N ILE A 789 -43.57 -13.75 9.54
CA ILE A 789 -42.68 -13.06 10.46
C ILE A 789 -42.83 -11.54 10.29
N VAL A 790 -42.88 -11.03 9.05
CA VAL A 790 -43.06 -9.60 8.76
C VAL A 790 -44.38 -9.08 9.35
N LYS A 791 -45.49 -9.83 9.17
CA LYS A 791 -46.80 -9.46 9.75
C LYS A 791 -46.80 -9.48 11.27
N ARG A 792 -46.11 -10.45 11.88
CA ARG A 792 -45.99 -10.51 13.34
C ARG A 792 -45.16 -9.37 13.89
N ALA A 793 -44.04 -9.04 13.22
CA ALA A 793 -43.18 -7.91 13.59
C ALA A 793 -43.92 -6.57 13.52
N ASP A 794 -44.74 -6.34 12.49
CA ASP A 794 -45.57 -5.14 12.35
C ASP A 794 -46.59 -5.02 13.50
N HIS A 795 -47.21 -6.13 13.88
CA HIS A 795 -48.14 -6.17 15.02
C HIS A 795 -47.45 -5.86 16.35
N VAL A 796 -46.26 -6.45 16.58
CA VAL A 796 -45.46 -6.19 17.80
C VAL A 796 -45.02 -4.72 17.84
N LEU A 797 -44.54 -4.15 16.71
CA LEU A 797 -44.14 -2.74 16.64
C LEU A 797 -45.28 -1.81 17.07
N ARG A 798 -46.49 -2.01 16.53
CA ARG A 798 -47.68 -1.20 16.88
C ARG A 798 -48.02 -1.30 18.37
N GLN A 799 -47.85 -2.47 18.99
CA GLN A 799 -48.08 -2.62 20.43
C GLN A 799 -47.04 -1.83 21.24
N LEU A 800 -45.75 -1.89 20.88
CA LEU A 800 -44.68 -1.16 21.56
C LEU A 800 -44.86 0.34 21.43
N GLU A 801 -45.19 0.85 20.22
CA GLU A 801 -45.49 2.27 19.98
C GLU A 801 -46.70 2.79 20.74
N ALA A 802 -47.75 1.93 20.92
CA ALA A 802 -48.96 2.28 21.68
C ALA A 802 -48.66 2.36 23.19
N ASN A 803 -47.81 1.49 23.71
CA ASN A 803 -47.41 1.52 25.12
C ASN A 803 -46.57 2.77 25.44
N ASN A 804 -45.62 3.16 24.55
CA ASN A 804 -44.83 4.38 24.72
C ASN A 804 -45.68 5.68 24.69
N ARG A 805 -46.84 5.68 23.99
CA ARG A 805 -47.75 6.85 23.98
C ARG A 805 -48.61 6.93 25.24
N ASN A 806 -48.88 5.84 25.91
CA ASN A 806 -49.70 5.83 27.15
C ASN A 806 -48.89 6.27 28.37
N ASP A 807 -47.58 6.10 28.41
CA ASP A 807 -46.74 6.62 29.48
C ASP A 807 -46.53 8.17 29.46
N GLY A 808 -46.89 8.81 28.32
CA GLY A 808 -46.85 10.28 28.13
C GLY A 808 -48.14 11.04 28.45
N SER A 809 -49.25 10.36 28.77
CA SER A 809 -50.59 10.97 28.90
C SER A 809 -51.15 11.12 30.32
N SER A 810 -50.32 11.03 31.35
CA SER A 810 -50.79 11.31 32.75
C SER A 810 -50.15 12.58 33.31
N ALA A 811 -50.36 13.70 32.69
CA ALA A 811 -50.18 15.06 33.29
C ALA A 811 -50.82 16.14 32.40
N GLU A 812 -52.17 16.18 32.40
CA GLU A 812 -52.86 17.44 32.12
C GLU A 812 -53.30 18.06 33.45
N SER A 813 -52.58 19.06 33.97
CA SER A 813 -53.19 20.26 34.60
C SER A 813 -52.14 21.33 34.80
N GLU A 814 -52.48 22.50 34.21
CA GLU A 814 -52.16 23.87 34.57
C GLU A 814 -50.78 24.49 34.35
N GLN A 815 -50.75 25.28 33.27
CA GLN A 815 -50.19 26.66 33.15
C GLN A 815 -49.00 27.04 33.99
N SER A 816 -47.86 27.22 33.37
CA SER A 816 -47.08 28.48 33.41
C SER A 816 -45.88 28.39 32.44
N ALA A 817 -45.82 29.39 31.58
CA ALA A 817 -44.68 29.59 30.68
C ALA A 817 -43.43 29.93 31.50
N VAL A 818 -42.43 29.06 31.49
CA VAL A 818 -41.05 29.30 31.96
C VAL A 818 -40.12 28.94 30.82
N PRO A 819 -39.09 29.74 30.51
CA PRO A 819 -38.20 29.49 29.39
C PRO A 819 -37.42 28.20 29.60
N ALA A 820 -37.31 27.41 28.54
CA ALA A 820 -36.64 26.13 28.50
C ALA A 820 -35.17 26.23 28.93
N SER A 821 -34.91 25.97 30.20
CA SER A 821 -33.57 25.66 30.68
C SER A 821 -33.37 24.15 30.52
N LYS A 822 -32.21 23.75 29.97
CA LYS A 822 -31.59 22.43 29.90
C LYS A 822 -32.53 21.26 30.24
N ALA A 823 -32.85 20.43 29.26
CA ALA A 823 -33.65 19.25 29.46
C ALA A 823 -33.18 18.49 30.72
N ASP A 824 -34.04 18.45 31.73
CA ASP A 824 -33.76 17.77 33.01
C ASP A 824 -33.90 16.25 32.76
N LEU A 825 -32.76 15.61 32.46
CA LEU A 825 -32.66 14.16 32.33
C LEU A 825 -32.87 13.39 33.62
N SER A 826 -33.19 14.07 34.76
CA SER A 826 -33.46 13.43 36.04
C SER A 826 -34.68 12.48 36.04
N GLY A 827 -35.55 12.61 35.02
CA GLY A 827 -36.70 11.72 34.81
C GLY A 827 -36.38 10.37 34.19
N ILE A 828 -35.25 10.27 33.49
CA ILE A 828 -34.84 9.01 32.80
C ILE A 828 -33.97 8.14 33.72
N GLY A 829 -33.37 8.73 34.75
CA GLY A 829 -32.45 8.06 35.67
C GLY A 829 -33.03 7.58 36.99
N SER A 830 -34.33 7.72 37.29
CA SER A 830 -34.90 7.42 38.60
C SER A 830 -35.61 6.06 38.77
N SER A 831 -35.48 5.11 37.85
CA SER A 831 -35.72 3.72 38.22
C SER A 831 -34.39 3.08 38.63
N ARG A 832 -34.02 3.26 39.91
CA ARG A 832 -33.05 2.39 40.55
C ARG A 832 -33.59 0.96 40.46
N ASP A 833 -32.83 0.15 39.75
CA ASP A 833 -32.43 -1.22 40.00
C ASP A 833 -32.13 -1.86 38.66
N GLY A 834 -30.92 -2.37 38.56
CA GLY A 834 -30.39 -3.03 37.38
C GLY A 834 -31.15 -4.28 36.98
N TYR A 835 -32.27 -4.09 36.33
CA TYR A 835 -32.96 -5.15 35.60
C TYR A 835 -32.92 -4.82 34.13
N GLN A 836 -32.13 -5.58 33.41
CA GLN A 836 -32.22 -5.75 31.96
C GLN A 836 -33.68 -6.17 31.67
N LEU A 837 -34.55 -5.21 31.25
CA LEU A 837 -35.86 -5.52 30.77
C LEU A 837 -35.73 -6.45 29.56
N SER A 838 -35.92 -7.74 29.82
CA SER A 838 -36.08 -8.74 28.76
C SER A 838 -37.28 -8.31 27.90
N PHE A 839 -37.08 -8.21 26.60
CA PHE A 839 -38.10 -7.88 25.59
C PHE A 839 -39.32 -8.82 25.57
N PHE A 840 -39.39 -9.76 26.50
CA PHE A 840 -40.43 -10.81 26.63
C PHE A 840 -41.08 -10.85 28.02
N GLN A 841 -41.36 -9.70 28.65
CA GLN A 841 -42.35 -9.68 29.71
C GLN A 841 -43.71 -9.38 29.08
N LEU A 842 -44.37 -10.40 28.54
CA LEU A 842 -45.81 -10.50 28.53
C LEU A 842 -46.26 -10.42 29.99
N ASP A 843 -47.08 -9.44 30.33
CA ASP A 843 -47.76 -9.38 31.64
C ASP A 843 -48.48 -10.73 31.90
N ASP A 844 -47.78 -11.59 32.59
CA ASP A 844 -48.43 -12.77 33.19
C ASP A 844 -48.93 -12.31 34.56
N PRO A 845 -50.26 -12.18 34.78
CA PRO A 845 -50.83 -11.75 36.01
C PRO A 845 -50.37 -12.60 37.19
N LEU A 846 -49.98 -13.82 36.94
CA LEU A 846 -49.54 -14.79 37.92
C LEU A 846 -48.11 -14.51 38.40
N LEU A 847 -47.23 -14.13 37.50
CA LEU A 847 -45.87 -13.69 37.82
C LEU A 847 -45.87 -12.35 38.60
N ASN A 848 -46.77 -11.45 38.26
CA ASN A 848 -46.95 -10.19 39.02
C ASN A 848 -47.45 -10.45 40.46
N GLN A 849 -48.37 -11.38 40.66
CA GLN A 849 -48.82 -11.81 42.02
C GLN A 849 -47.71 -12.42 42.85
N ILE A 850 -46.87 -13.25 42.23
CA ILE A 850 -45.70 -13.84 42.90
C ILE A 850 -44.68 -12.78 43.27
N ARG A 851 -44.39 -11.83 42.39
CA ARG A 851 -43.51 -10.70 42.63
C ARG A 851 -44.01 -9.84 43.77
N ASP A 852 -45.28 -9.47 43.75
CA ASP A 852 -45.88 -8.60 44.79
C ASP A 852 -45.96 -9.29 46.14
N ARG A 853 -46.20 -10.59 46.22
CA ARG A 853 -46.09 -11.37 47.43
C ARG A 853 -44.64 -11.44 47.95
N LEU A 854 -43.69 -11.66 47.13
CA LEU A 854 -42.28 -11.71 47.52
C LEU A 854 -41.77 -10.34 48.00
N LEU A 855 -42.17 -9.24 47.37
CA LEU A 855 -41.76 -7.88 47.77
C LEU A 855 -42.35 -7.45 49.11
N ASN A 856 -43.57 -7.95 49.45
CA ASN A 856 -44.24 -7.65 50.72
C ASN A 856 -43.84 -8.60 51.85
N LEU A 857 -42.91 -9.52 51.64
CA LEU A 857 -42.50 -10.50 52.63
C LEU A 857 -41.37 -9.95 53.51
N SER A 858 -41.59 -9.79 54.78
CA SER A 858 -40.56 -9.39 55.76
C SER A 858 -39.73 -10.62 56.15
N ILE A 859 -38.67 -10.91 55.39
CA ILE A 859 -37.85 -12.10 55.54
C ILE A 859 -37.24 -12.22 56.92
N ASP A 860 -36.86 -11.16 57.56
CA ASP A 860 -36.22 -11.09 58.88
C ASP A 860 -37.18 -11.49 60.04
N ASN A 861 -38.48 -11.49 59.79
CA ASN A 861 -39.51 -11.82 60.80
C ASN A 861 -40.19 -13.20 60.58
N LEU A 862 -39.72 -13.99 59.60
CA LEU A 862 -40.32 -15.31 59.37
C LEU A 862 -39.65 -16.41 60.18
N THR A 863 -40.47 -17.25 60.78
CA THR A 863 -39.96 -18.49 61.34
C THR A 863 -39.67 -19.49 60.20
N PRO A 864 -38.74 -20.47 60.40
CA PRO A 864 -38.43 -21.47 59.40
C PRO A 864 -39.61 -22.20 58.81
N LEU A 865 -40.64 -22.48 59.61
CA LEU A 865 -41.89 -23.14 59.21
C LEU A 865 -42.74 -22.23 58.32
N GLN A 866 -42.86 -20.96 58.67
CA GLN A 866 -43.56 -19.97 57.83
C GLN A 866 -42.86 -19.73 56.50
N ALA A 867 -41.53 -19.69 56.51
CA ALA A 867 -40.74 -19.55 55.26
C ALA A 867 -41.00 -20.75 54.27
N LEU A 868 -41.01 -21.98 54.81
CA LEU A 868 -41.35 -23.18 54.05
C LEU A 868 -42.79 -23.18 53.53
N THR A 869 -43.76 -22.74 54.35
CA THR A 869 -45.14 -22.62 53.92
C THR A 869 -45.31 -21.57 52.81
N THR A 870 -44.71 -20.41 52.96
CA THR A 870 -44.78 -19.36 51.97
C THR A 870 -44.13 -19.79 50.65
N LEU A 871 -42.97 -20.47 50.68
CA LEU A 871 -42.34 -21.04 49.52
C LEU A 871 -43.23 -22.09 48.84
N HIS A 872 -43.94 -22.93 49.63
CA HIS A 872 -44.90 -23.91 49.12
C HIS A 872 -46.11 -23.23 48.43
N GLU A 873 -46.63 -22.18 49.03
CA GLU A 873 -47.70 -21.36 48.43
C GLU A 873 -47.30 -20.71 47.13
N LEU A 874 -46.08 -20.11 47.08
CA LEU A 874 -45.54 -19.53 45.85
C LEU A 874 -45.29 -20.57 44.75
N GLN A 875 -44.82 -21.74 45.15
CA GLN A 875 -44.67 -22.88 44.23
C GLN A 875 -46.01 -23.41 43.72
N ALA A 876 -47.06 -23.42 44.57
CA ALA A 876 -48.41 -23.82 44.19
C ALA A 876 -49.02 -22.87 43.17
N LEU A 877 -48.75 -21.57 43.27
CA LEU A 877 -49.15 -20.56 42.31
C LEU A 877 -48.48 -20.77 40.95
N LEU A 878 -47.26 -21.29 40.88
CA LEU A 878 -46.58 -21.62 39.62
C LEU A 878 -47.06 -22.89 38.96
N LYS A 879 -47.73 -23.79 39.68
CA LYS A 879 -48.20 -25.09 39.22
C LYS A 879 -49.71 -25.12 38.87
N GLY A 880 -50.46 -24.09 39.27
CA GLY A 880 -51.88 -24.00 39.01
C GLY A 880 -52.19 -23.27 37.79
#